data_e3b26e88aedd522de7d8e29ef350c390
#
_entry.id   e3b26e88aedd522de7d8e29ef350c390
#
_cell.length_a   1.000
_cell.length_b   1.000
_cell.length_c   1.000
_cell.angle_alpha   90.00
_cell.angle_beta   90.00
_cell.angle_gamma   90.00
#
_symmetry.space_group_name_H-M   'P 1'
#
loop_
_entity.id
_entity.type
_entity.pdbx_description
1 polymer ?
#
loop_
_entity_poly.entity_id
_entity_poly.type
_entity_poly.pdbx_seq_one_letter_code
_entity_poly.pdbx_strand_id
1 'polypeptide(L)'
;MGKERGGKRLNKRMVADMLQALFQAHPGETLTFKQIFKTLKLNTHPAKMLAIDVMEEMAWEDWLSKVSDTSYKLNLKTQVQEGTFIRKANGKNSFQPDDGGKPVFVAERNSMFALSGDRVRVAYMARRQNHIKEAIVTEILERKHDQAVGILQVEKDFAFLNADGNFFVQDILIPKKKLKGGKTGDKAVVKITQWPSEESKNLIGEVVDVLGKQGDNTVEMHAILAQYGLPYKYPARVEEAANKLNTDITAEEIARREDFRDVLTFTIDPKDAKDFDDALSFRKLENSDLYEVGVHIADVTHYIAEGSIIDREAQQRATSVYLVDRTIPMLPERLCNFICSLRPDEEKLCYSVIFNLDDDANVKDWRLAHTVIRSNHRYAYEEVDQILSSNSPNPNPSSGEEGSIGSLPPALRTLDKMAQQLRDRRFKSGAVKFDREELHFDIDDDGKPTRCFFKKSTHATQLIEEFMLLANRTVAEFIGAASKNKNGKSPNGKSAKTFVYRIHDQPDPQKLENLRMVVAPFGYKVKTGGTRNAISKSLNQLMSDAQGTRLQKLIETVALRAMMKAKYSTHNIGHYGLAFDYYTHFTSPIRRFPDMMVHRLLTKYQQGGRSANQDHYEELCEHSSEMEQVAQNAERDSIKYKMVEFMADKVGMEYDAHISGVQSYGIYCEIDENHCEGLIGMHDLDGDYYEFDERNFQLVGRRTHHKYQLGDAIRIKVARANIEKRQLDFILADR
;
A
#
# COMPACT_ATOMS: atom_id res chain seq x y z
N MET A 1 69.45 24.00 -7.06
CA MET A 1 68.25 24.23 -7.88
C MET A 1 67.18 23.19 -7.48
N GLY A 2 66.35 23.58 -6.50
CA GLY A 2 65.26 22.76 -6.00
C GLY A 2 64.00 22.97 -6.85
N LYS A 3 63.43 21.88 -7.39
CA LYS A 3 62.11 21.92 -8.08
C LYS A 3 61.04 22.16 -7.05
N GLU A 4 60.35 23.29 -7.09
CA GLU A 4 59.12 23.56 -6.41
C GLU A 4 58.04 22.52 -6.86
N ARG A 5 57.51 21.78 -5.92
CA ARG A 5 56.33 20.92 -6.13
C ARG A 5 55.14 21.83 -6.42
N GLY A 6 54.60 21.78 -7.63
CA GLY A 6 53.41 22.54 -8.06
C GLY A 6 52.21 22.26 -7.18
N GLY A 7 51.84 23.30 -6.40
CA GLY A 7 50.59 23.30 -5.65
C GLY A 7 49.38 23.19 -6.60
N LYS A 8 48.44 22.32 -6.34
CA LYS A 8 47.17 22.22 -7.06
C LYS A 8 46.54 23.61 -7.17
N ARG A 9 46.31 24.09 -8.37
CA ARG A 9 45.67 25.39 -8.64
C ARG A 9 44.27 25.34 -8.03
N LEU A 10 43.98 26.23 -7.04
CA LEU A 10 42.68 26.36 -6.42
C LEU A 10 41.64 26.65 -7.49
N ASN A 11 40.58 25.83 -7.56
CA ASN A 11 39.43 26.06 -8.42
C ASN A 11 38.19 26.46 -7.58
N LYS A 12 37.19 26.99 -8.25
CA LYS A 12 35.98 27.50 -7.63
C LYS A 12 35.31 26.46 -6.73
N ARG A 13 35.33 25.19 -7.13
CA ARG A 13 34.78 24.05 -6.38
C ARG A 13 35.50 23.83 -5.05
N MET A 14 36.83 23.76 -5.12
CA MET A 14 37.61 23.55 -3.90
C MET A 14 37.42 24.71 -2.90
N VAL A 15 37.34 25.95 -3.39
CA VAL A 15 37.11 27.12 -2.53
C VAL A 15 35.71 27.07 -1.93
N ALA A 16 34.70 26.69 -2.67
CA ALA A 16 33.35 26.52 -2.16
C ALA A 16 33.28 25.44 -1.06
N ASP A 17 33.89 24.27 -1.29
CA ASP A 17 33.95 23.18 -0.32
C ASP A 17 34.68 23.63 0.98
N MET A 18 35.76 24.40 0.86
CA MET A 18 36.53 24.96 2.00
C MET A 18 35.73 26.01 2.78
N LEU A 19 35.05 26.93 2.10
CA LEU A 19 34.18 27.93 2.73
C LEU A 19 32.99 27.27 3.43
N GLN A 20 32.38 26.29 2.81
CA GLN A 20 31.28 25.55 3.38
C GLN A 20 31.68 24.85 4.68
N ALA A 21 32.79 24.13 4.68
CA ALA A 21 33.32 23.48 5.89
C ALA A 21 33.64 24.51 7.01
N LEU A 22 34.20 25.65 6.63
CA LEU A 22 34.52 26.70 7.58
C LEU A 22 33.28 27.30 8.27
N PHE A 23 32.24 27.66 7.49
CA PHE A 23 31.02 28.24 8.04
C PHE A 23 30.18 27.22 8.81
N GLN A 24 30.20 25.96 8.41
CA GLN A 24 29.56 24.87 9.17
C GLN A 24 30.25 24.57 10.51
N ALA A 25 31.55 24.74 10.59
CA ALA A 25 32.29 24.61 11.85
C ALA A 25 32.05 25.79 12.82
N HIS A 26 31.52 26.90 12.30
CA HIS A 26 31.24 28.12 13.07
C HIS A 26 29.79 28.58 12.92
N PRO A 27 28.78 27.76 13.27
CA PRO A 27 27.38 28.09 13.09
C PRO A 27 26.98 29.28 13.95
N GLY A 28 26.39 30.32 13.35
CA GLY A 28 25.94 31.53 14.05
C GLY A 28 27.00 32.62 14.27
N GLU A 29 28.29 32.34 14.01
CA GLU A 29 29.35 33.32 14.08
C GLU A 29 29.43 34.17 12.79
N THR A 30 29.73 35.46 12.96
CA THR A 30 30.03 36.35 11.84
C THR A 30 31.53 36.30 11.56
N LEU A 31 31.91 35.81 10.38
CA LEU A 31 33.31 35.72 9.97
C LEU A 31 33.66 36.85 9.00
N THR A 32 34.77 37.55 9.29
CA THR A 32 35.31 38.58 8.42
C THR A 32 36.24 38.02 7.36
N PHE A 33 36.42 38.70 6.23
CA PHE A 33 37.36 38.30 5.18
C PHE A 33 38.76 37.99 5.75
N LYS A 34 39.22 38.79 6.72
CA LYS A 34 40.53 38.58 7.36
C LYS A 34 40.61 37.23 8.08
N GLN A 35 39.58 36.87 8.82
CA GLN A 35 39.47 35.56 9.50
C GLN A 35 39.39 34.41 8.50
N ILE A 36 38.51 34.53 7.50
CA ILE A 36 38.31 33.52 6.47
C ILE A 36 39.60 33.24 5.72
N PHE A 37 40.29 34.30 5.21
CA PHE A 37 41.53 34.12 4.44
C PHE A 37 42.64 33.54 5.29
N LYS A 38 42.73 33.91 6.57
CA LYS A 38 43.73 33.40 7.51
C LYS A 38 43.49 31.90 7.76
N THR A 39 42.23 31.51 8.07
CA THR A 39 41.86 30.11 8.41
C THR A 39 42.03 29.20 7.19
N LEU A 40 41.58 29.63 6.01
CA LEU A 40 41.69 28.86 4.78
C LEU A 40 43.06 28.97 4.09
N LYS A 41 44.02 29.71 4.69
CA LYS A 41 45.40 29.95 4.17
C LYS A 41 45.39 30.50 2.73
N LEU A 42 44.45 31.39 2.42
CA LEU A 42 44.36 32.03 1.09
C LEU A 42 45.32 33.23 1.02
N ASN A 43 46.56 32.98 0.61
CA ASN A 43 47.65 33.98 0.68
C ASN A 43 47.79 34.80 -0.61
N THR A 44 47.28 34.37 -1.75
CA THR A 44 47.41 35.05 -3.05
C THR A 44 46.19 35.91 -3.37
N HIS A 45 46.40 37.05 -4.04
CA HIS A 45 45.29 37.93 -4.42
C HIS A 45 44.22 37.21 -5.29
N PRO A 46 44.57 36.38 -6.31
CA PRO A 46 43.55 35.63 -7.06
C PRO A 46 42.75 34.67 -6.22
N ALA A 47 43.35 33.99 -5.23
CA ALA A 47 42.62 33.08 -4.34
C ALA A 47 41.64 33.79 -3.42
N LYS A 48 42.00 35.01 -2.95
CA LYS A 48 41.12 35.85 -2.14
C LYS A 48 39.93 36.35 -2.95
N MET A 49 40.16 36.84 -4.18
CA MET A 49 39.10 37.29 -5.08
C MET A 49 38.13 36.14 -5.39
N LEU A 50 38.68 34.95 -5.74
CA LEU A 50 37.84 33.77 -5.99
C LEU A 50 36.96 33.37 -4.77
N ALA A 51 37.49 33.53 -3.54
CA ALA A 51 36.72 33.28 -2.33
C ALA A 51 35.63 34.33 -2.10
N ILE A 52 35.90 35.59 -2.42
CA ILE A 52 34.87 36.65 -2.35
C ILE A 52 33.74 36.35 -3.36
N ASP A 53 34.08 36.07 -4.60
CA ASP A 53 33.09 35.73 -5.65
C ASP A 53 32.22 34.57 -5.22
N VAL A 54 32.82 33.51 -4.65
CA VAL A 54 32.08 32.36 -4.13
C VAL A 54 31.16 32.71 -2.95
N MET A 55 31.63 33.55 -2.00
CA MET A 55 30.81 33.99 -0.88
C MET A 55 29.65 34.88 -1.32
N GLU A 56 29.84 35.73 -2.32
CA GLU A 56 28.76 36.55 -2.90
C GLU A 56 27.72 35.67 -3.59
N GLU A 57 28.13 34.63 -4.32
CA GLU A 57 27.20 33.65 -4.88
C GLU A 57 26.44 32.90 -3.78
N MET A 58 27.15 32.46 -2.72
CA MET A 58 26.54 31.83 -1.57
C MET A 58 25.54 32.73 -0.84
N ALA A 59 25.79 34.02 -0.81
CA ALA A 59 24.86 34.99 -0.21
C ALA A 59 23.64 35.26 -1.10
N TRP A 60 23.85 35.29 -2.43
CA TRP A 60 22.76 35.44 -3.38
C TRP A 60 21.83 34.19 -3.40
N GLU A 61 22.37 33.05 -3.04
CA GLU A 61 21.63 31.79 -2.88
C GLU A 61 21.03 31.59 -1.46
N ASP A 62 21.04 32.61 -0.63
CA ASP A 62 20.56 32.57 0.77
C ASP A 62 21.34 31.59 1.68
N TRP A 63 22.49 31.06 1.23
CA TRP A 63 23.30 30.16 2.04
C TRP A 63 24.14 30.93 3.09
N LEU A 64 24.62 32.10 2.74
CA LEU A 64 25.22 33.04 3.67
C LEU A 64 24.35 34.30 3.78
N SER A 65 24.32 34.91 4.96
CA SER A 65 23.79 36.24 5.15
C SER A 65 24.97 37.22 5.15
N LYS A 66 24.99 38.18 4.23
CA LYS A 66 25.95 39.27 4.23
C LYS A 66 25.64 40.23 5.40
N VAL A 67 26.53 40.29 6.39
CA VAL A 67 26.35 41.11 7.58
C VAL A 67 26.94 42.51 7.34
N SER A 68 28.06 42.58 6.60
CA SER A 68 28.69 43.83 6.13
C SER A 68 29.42 43.55 4.81
N ASP A 69 30.02 44.58 4.19
CA ASP A 69 30.78 44.43 2.95
C ASP A 69 32.00 43.50 3.06
N THR A 70 32.42 43.19 4.26
CA THR A 70 33.60 42.36 4.54
C THR A 70 33.31 41.19 5.46
N SER A 71 32.06 40.90 5.77
CA SER A 71 31.71 39.85 6.73
C SER A 71 30.42 39.12 6.36
N TYR A 72 30.43 37.81 6.57
CA TYR A 72 29.34 36.91 6.31
C TYR A 72 29.07 36.00 7.51
N LYS A 73 27.86 35.53 7.64
CA LYS A 73 27.47 34.47 8.58
C LYS A 73 26.63 33.41 7.87
N LEU A 74 26.64 32.24 8.45
CA LEU A 74 25.81 31.15 8.01
C LEU A 74 24.32 31.51 8.17
N ASN A 75 23.50 31.33 7.15
CA ASN A 75 22.07 31.53 7.24
C ASN A 75 21.39 30.24 7.74
N LEU A 76 21.18 30.15 9.05
CA LEU A 76 20.66 28.95 9.72
C LEU A 76 19.19 28.63 9.40
N LYS A 77 18.42 29.59 8.91
CA LYS A 77 16.98 29.42 8.66
C LYS A 77 16.66 28.67 7.34
N THR A 78 17.55 28.71 6.36
CA THR A 78 17.35 28.10 5.04
C THR A 78 18.18 26.86 4.78
N GLN A 79 18.99 26.41 5.75
CA GLN A 79 20.08 25.47 5.46
C GLN A 79 19.89 24.06 5.95
N VAL A 80 19.04 23.85 6.93
CA VAL A 80 18.80 22.53 7.48
C VAL A 80 17.33 22.20 7.27
N GLN A 81 17.08 21.09 6.61
CA GLN A 81 15.73 20.60 6.36
C GLN A 81 15.63 19.12 6.68
N GLU A 82 14.48 18.72 7.22
CA GLU A 82 14.18 17.33 7.51
C GLU A 82 13.32 16.73 6.40
N GLY A 83 13.44 15.42 6.20
CA GLY A 83 12.71 14.71 5.20
C GLY A 83 13.21 13.29 4.98
N THR A 84 12.74 12.66 3.91
CA THR A 84 13.01 11.27 3.59
C THR A 84 14.12 11.13 2.56
N PHE A 85 15.09 10.26 2.84
CA PHE A 85 16.16 9.89 1.90
C PHE A 85 15.68 8.78 0.96
N ILE A 86 15.95 8.95 -0.34
CA ILE A 86 15.59 8.00 -1.38
C ILE A 86 16.88 7.56 -2.09
N ARG A 87 17.28 6.31 -1.88
CA ARG A 87 18.44 5.71 -2.51
C ARG A 87 18.10 5.21 -3.91
N LYS A 88 19.00 5.45 -4.87
CA LYS A 88 18.86 4.94 -6.24
C LYS A 88 20.07 4.08 -6.60
N ALA A 89 19.85 2.99 -7.33
CA ALA A 89 20.87 2.05 -7.72
C ALA A 89 22.03 2.68 -8.52
N ASN A 90 21.78 3.79 -9.22
CA ASN A 90 22.79 4.53 -9.98
C ASN A 90 23.57 5.56 -9.16
N GLY A 91 23.42 5.57 -7.81
CA GLY A 91 24.09 6.52 -6.91
C GLY A 91 23.59 7.97 -7.00
N LYS A 92 22.59 8.25 -7.84
CA LYS A 92 21.92 9.56 -7.92
C LYS A 92 20.77 9.62 -6.93
N ASN A 93 21.09 9.59 -5.64
CA ASN A 93 20.11 9.61 -4.56
C ASN A 93 19.37 10.94 -4.50
N SER A 94 18.23 10.96 -3.85
CA SER A 94 17.42 12.15 -3.65
C SER A 94 16.93 12.27 -2.21
N PHE A 95 16.73 13.48 -1.78
CA PHE A 95 16.10 13.86 -0.52
C PHE A 95 14.75 14.47 -0.82
N GLN A 96 13.69 13.96 -0.20
CA GLN A 96 12.33 14.49 -0.29
C GLN A 96 12.04 15.27 1.00
N PRO A 97 11.89 16.61 0.92
CA PRO A 97 11.55 17.43 2.10
C PRO A 97 10.15 17.12 2.63
N ASP A 98 9.98 17.20 3.97
CA ASP A 98 8.69 16.99 4.64
C ASP A 98 7.66 18.12 4.32
N ASP A 99 8.11 19.30 3.92
CA ASP A 99 7.25 20.42 3.51
C ASP A 99 6.63 20.29 2.11
N GLY A 100 6.84 19.15 1.43
CA GLY A 100 6.34 18.90 0.08
C GLY A 100 7.16 19.57 -1.03
N GLY A 101 8.33 20.12 -0.72
CA GLY A 101 9.26 20.72 -1.69
C GLY A 101 9.71 19.71 -2.75
N LYS A 102 10.30 20.20 -3.87
CA LYS A 102 10.82 19.32 -4.92
C LYS A 102 11.99 18.48 -4.40
N PRO A 103 12.11 17.21 -4.84
CA PRO A 103 13.23 16.36 -4.45
C PRO A 103 14.58 16.99 -4.80
N VAL A 104 15.54 16.88 -3.89
CA VAL A 104 16.89 17.44 -4.03
C VAL A 104 17.91 16.34 -4.16
N PHE A 105 18.85 16.51 -5.07
CA PHE A 105 19.92 15.53 -5.34
C PHE A 105 20.88 15.41 -4.16
N VAL A 106 21.24 14.16 -3.80
CA VAL A 106 22.26 13.83 -2.80
C VAL A 106 23.28 12.86 -3.44
N ALA A 107 24.52 13.30 -3.54
CA ALA A 107 25.58 12.42 -4.04
C ALA A 107 25.85 11.28 -3.06
N GLU A 108 26.28 10.10 -3.54
CA GLU A 108 26.56 8.94 -2.69
C GLU A 108 27.52 9.26 -1.54
N ARG A 109 28.60 9.98 -1.80
CA ARG A 109 29.57 10.41 -0.79
C ARG A 109 29.00 11.35 0.27
N ASN A 110 27.84 11.98 0.00
CA ASN A 110 27.16 12.93 0.87
C ASN A 110 25.95 12.30 1.55
N SER A 111 25.75 10.99 1.41
CA SER A 111 24.57 10.27 1.93
C SER A 111 24.68 9.84 3.38
N MET A 112 25.88 9.92 3.99
CA MET A 112 26.14 9.45 5.37
C MET A 112 25.66 8.01 5.60
N PHE A 113 25.73 7.15 4.57
CA PHE A 113 25.20 5.78 4.58
C PHE A 113 23.69 5.67 4.86
N ALA A 114 22.91 6.71 4.55
CA ALA A 114 21.47 6.66 4.65
C ALA A 114 20.89 5.61 3.69
N LEU A 115 19.86 4.90 4.13
CA LEU A 115 19.12 3.92 3.35
C LEU A 115 17.83 4.53 2.82
N SER A 116 17.23 3.89 1.82
CA SER A 116 15.97 4.38 1.26
C SER A 116 14.85 4.33 2.30
N GLY A 117 14.21 5.46 2.53
CA GLY A 117 13.15 5.62 3.52
C GLY A 117 13.63 6.15 4.88
N ASP A 118 14.94 6.25 5.12
CA ASP A 118 15.45 6.85 6.35
C ASP A 118 14.99 8.32 6.46
N ARG A 119 14.59 8.72 7.65
CA ARG A 119 14.35 10.12 7.96
C ARG A 119 15.68 10.79 8.28
N VAL A 120 16.00 11.83 7.54
CA VAL A 120 17.32 12.48 7.60
C VAL A 120 17.17 13.98 7.72
N ARG A 121 18.20 14.58 8.30
CA ARG A 121 18.42 16.02 8.26
C ARG A 121 19.51 16.31 7.24
N VAL A 122 19.25 17.27 6.35
CA VAL A 122 20.18 17.64 5.29
C VAL A 122 20.57 19.11 5.40
N ALA A 123 21.78 19.44 4.95
CA ALA A 123 22.21 20.80 4.65
C ALA A 123 22.34 20.97 3.14
N TYR A 124 21.93 22.12 2.63
CA TYR A 124 22.06 22.42 1.19
C TYR A 124 23.44 22.92 0.85
N MET A 125 23.97 22.41 -0.26
CA MET A 125 25.23 22.91 -0.82
C MET A 125 24.99 24.18 -1.67
N ALA A 126 25.95 25.07 -1.66
CA ALA A 126 25.94 26.23 -2.55
C ALA A 126 25.87 25.79 -4.02
N ARG A 127 25.00 26.43 -4.81
CA ARG A 127 24.74 26.11 -6.21
C ARG A 127 26.02 26.21 -7.06
N ARG A 128 26.23 25.26 -7.93
CA ARG A 128 27.23 25.29 -9.01
C ARG A 128 26.60 25.70 -10.35
N GLN A 129 27.45 26.03 -11.31
CA GLN A 129 27.11 26.54 -12.65
C GLN A 129 26.02 25.80 -13.43
N ASN A 130 25.56 24.60 -12.99
CA ASN A 130 24.55 23.79 -13.69
C ASN A 130 23.18 23.76 -13.01
N HIS A 131 22.88 24.68 -12.13
CA HIS A 131 21.52 24.88 -11.54
C HIS A 131 20.89 23.70 -10.78
N ILE A 132 21.63 22.65 -10.42
CA ILE A 132 21.10 21.54 -9.64
C ILE A 132 21.36 21.82 -8.15
N LYS A 133 20.31 21.92 -7.35
CA LYS A 133 20.42 21.91 -5.89
C LYS A 133 20.99 20.56 -5.45
N GLU A 134 22.04 20.58 -4.62
CA GLU A 134 22.64 19.39 -4.02
C GLU A 134 22.56 19.53 -2.49
N ALA A 135 22.27 18.41 -1.81
CA ALA A 135 22.23 18.36 -0.36
C ALA A 135 23.22 17.35 0.20
N ILE A 136 23.62 17.56 1.45
CA ILE A 136 24.44 16.64 2.24
C ILE A 136 23.59 16.18 3.43
N VAL A 137 23.54 14.88 3.68
CA VAL A 137 22.96 14.33 4.91
C VAL A 137 23.91 14.67 6.06
N THR A 138 23.41 15.40 7.06
CA THR A 138 24.16 15.79 8.25
C THR A 138 23.84 14.90 9.45
N GLU A 139 22.65 14.29 9.45
CA GLU A 139 22.20 13.43 10.53
C GLU A 139 21.13 12.47 10.01
N ILE A 140 21.17 11.24 10.49
CA ILE A 140 20.10 10.25 10.30
C ILE A 140 19.25 10.28 11.56
N LEU A 141 18.04 10.83 11.45
CA LEU A 141 17.12 11.02 12.56
C LEU A 141 16.45 9.70 12.96
N GLU A 142 16.05 8.93 11.96
CA GLU A 142 15.35 7.66 12.15
C GLU A 142 15.70 6.70 11.02
N ARG A 143 15.99 5.46 11.36
CA ARG A 143 16.17 4.37 10.41
C ARG A 143 14.84 3.70 10.14
N LYS A 144 14.46 3.63 8.86
CA LYS A 144 13.23 2.93 8.47
C LYS A 144 13.35 1.42 8.64
N HIS A 145 14.52 0.86 8.41
CA HIS A 145 14.79 -0.57 8.48
C HIS A 145 15.99 -0.81 9.38
N ASP A 146 15.77 -1.47 10.51
CA ASP A 146 16.80 -1.92 11.43
C ASP A 146 17.08 -3.44 11.34
N GLN A 147 16.32 -4.13 10.47
CA GLN A 147 16.45 -5.55 10.19
C GLN A 147 16.65 -5.81 8.70
N ALA A 148 17.40 -6.84 8.41
CA ALA A 148 17.63 -7.36 7.07
C ALA A 148 17.25 -8.84 7.01
N VAL A 149 16.74 -9.26 5.86
CA VAL A 149 16.50 -10.67 5.54
C VAL A 149 17.45 -11.06 4.41
N GLY A 150 17.99 -12.26 4.44
CA GLY A 150 18.90 -12.73 3.40
C GLY A 150 19.45 -14.11 3.67
N ILE A 151 20.45 -14.49 2.88
CA ILE A 151 21.09 -15.80 2.92
C ILE A 151 22.39 -15.72 3.70
N LEU A 152 22.56 -16.66 4.63
CA LEU A 152 23.77 -16.78 5.43
C LEU A 152 24.89 -17.46 4.63
N GLN A 153 26.08 -16.88 4.67
CA GLN A 153 27.33 -17.49 4.26
C GLN A 153 28.25 -17.57 5.47
N VAL A 154 28.42 -18.77 6.04
CA VAL A 154 29.15 -18.98 7.28
C VAL A 154 30.60 -19.33 6.98
N GLU A 155 31.50 -18.52 7.56
CA GLU A 155 32.94 -18.71 7.54
C GLU A 155 33.44 -19.26 8.90
N LYS A 156 34.76 -19.45 9.04
CA LYS A 156 35.37 -20.04 10.22
C LYS A 156 35.07 -19.23 11.50
N ASP A 157 35.21 -17.92 11.48
CA ASP A 157 35.13 -17.03 12.66
C ASP A 157 33.98 -16.03 12.63
N PHE A 158 33.31 -15.88 11.50
CA PHE A 158 32.20 -14.97 11.27
C PHE A 158 31.25 -15.52 10.19
N ALA A 159 30.17 -14.81 9.92
CA ALA A 159 29.32 -15.06 8.77
C ALA A 159 28.96 -13.72 8.08
N PHE A 160 28.55 -13.81 6.84
CA PHE A 160 27.89 -12.72 6.14
C PHE A 160 26.43 -13.06 5.90
N LEU A 161 25.58 -12.04 5.95
CA LEU A 161 24.25 -12.10 5.37
C LEU A 161 24.29 -11.37 4.04
N ASN A 162 24.03 -12.09 2.95
CA ASN A 162 23.73 -11.50 1.66
C ASN A 162 22.25 -11.12 1.67
N ALA A 163 21.96 -9.82 1.82
CA ALA A 163 20.61 -9.34 2.04
C ALA A 163 19.76 -9.42 0.76
N ASP A 164 18.51 -9.84 0.91
CA ASP A 164 17.51 -9.85 -0.15
C ASP A 164 17.13 -8.41 -0.55
N GLY A 165 16.86 -8.22 -1.85
CA GLY A 165 16.42 -6.93 -2.37
C GLY A 165 17.52 -5.88 -2.47
N ASN A 166 17.11 -4.59 -2.59
CA ASN A 166 18.02 -3.47 -2.85
C ASN A 166 18.14 -2.48 -1.68
N PHE A 167 17.64 -2.83 -0.48
CA PHE A 167 17.68 -1.92 0.68
C PHE A 167 19.09 -1.80 1.25
N PHE A 168 19.80 -2.92 1.38
CA PHE A 168 21.17 -2.95 1.87
C PHE A 168 22.13 -3.10 0.67
N VAL A 169 23.10 -2.21 0.59
CA VAL A 169 24.03 -2.13 -0.56
C VAL A 169 25.24 -3.03 -0.37
N GLN A 170 25.44 -3.50 0.86
CA GLN A 170 26.60 -4.34 1.24
C GLN A 170 26.14 -5.46 2.16
N ASP A 171 26.93 -6.53 2.14
CA ASP A 171 26.74 -7.69 3.03
C ASP A 171 26.85 -7.28 4.51
N ILE A 172 26.11 -7.95 5.38
CA ILE A 172 26.08 -7.67 6.81
C ILE A 172 26.95 -8.69 7.52
N LEU A 173 27.98 -8.21 8.20
CA LEU A 173 28.89 -9.05 9.00
C LEU A 173 28.19 -9.52 10.28
N ILE A 174 28.26 -10.81 10.56
CA ILE A 174 27.68 -11.43 11.75
C ILE A 174 28.78 -12.14 12.53
N PRO A 175 29.10 -11.70 13.77
CA PRO A 175 30.01 -12.41 14.63
C PRO A 175 29.49 -13.83 14.93
N LYS A 176 30.38 -14.85 14.92
CA LYS A 176 30.00 -16.26 15.11
C LYS A 176 29.13 -16.53 16.35
N LYS A 177 29.39 -15.81 17.44
CA LYS A 177 28.62 -15.93 18.70
C LYS A 177 27.17 -15.46 18.58
N LYS A 178 26.85 -14.69 17.51
CA LYS A 178 25.51 -14.09 17.25
C LYS A 178 24.76 -14.79 16.11
N LEU A 179 25.23 -15.97 15.69
CA LEU A 179 24.67 -16.68 14.51
C LEU A 179 23.44 -17.55 14.86
N LYS A 180 23.14 -17.78 16.14
CA LYS A 180 22.00 -18.59 16.61
C LYS A 180 21.84 -19.96 15.92
N GLY A 181 22.95 -20.60 15.54
CA GLY A 181 22.95 -21.92 14.91
C GLY A 181 22.68 -21.94 13.41
N GLY A 182 22.54 -20.78 12.77
CA GLY A 182 22.38 -20.68 11.31
C GLY A 182 23.55 -21.28 10.54
N LYS A 183 23.27 -21.84 9.38
CA LYS A 183 24.24 -22.52 8.50
C LYS A 183 24.30 -21.81 7.14
N THR A 184 25.36 -22.05 6.39
CA THR A 184 25.49 -21.58 5.02
C THR A 184 24.30 -22.08 4.16
N GLY A 185 23.64 -21.17 3.46
CA GLY A 185 22.44 -21.43 2.65
C GLY A 185 21.12 -21.32 3.42
N ASP A 186 21.16 -21.07 4.73
CA ASP A 186 19.95 -20.75 5.48
C ASP A 186 19.53 -19.31 5.24
N LYS A 187 18.24 -19.08 5.13
CA LYS A 187 17.64 -17.76 5.15
C LYS A 187 17.40 -17.31 6.58
N ALA A 188 17.79 -16.09 6.91
CA ALA A 188 17.73 -15.57 8.26
C ALA A 188 17.29 -14.11 8.32
N VAL A 189 16.71 -13.74 9.46
CA VAL A 189 16.43 -12.36 9.85
C VAL A 189 17.57 -11.88 10.74
N VAL A 190 18.19 -10.76 10.37
CA VAL A 190 19.32 -10.17 11.07
C VAL A 190 18.98 -8.76 11.50
N LYS A 191 19.14 -8.45 12.79
CA LYS A 191 19.04 -7.09 13.31
C LYS A 191 20.39 -6.39 13.21
N ILE A 192 20.39 -5.17 12.69
CA ILE A 192 21.58 -4.34 12.61
C ILE A 192 21.94 -3.84 14.01
N THR A 193 23.15 -4.13 14.46
CA THR A 193 23.67 -3.71 15.77
C THR A 193 24.70 -2.60 15.67
N GLN A 194 25.34 -2.46 14.49
CA GLN A 194 26.28 -1.38 14.22
C GLN A 194 26.15 -0.93 12.77
N TRP A 195 25.94 0.36 12.61
CA TRP A 195 25.85 1.03 11.31
C TRP A 195 27.23 1.49 10.83
N PRO A 196 27.41 1.64 9.50
CA PRO A 196 28.65 2.20 8.97
C PRO A 196 28.92 3.60 9.51
N SER A 197 30.18 3.88 9.80
CA SER A 197 30.68 5.17 10.23
C SER A 197 31.98 5.50 9.49
N GLU A 198 32.56 6.68 9.77
CA GLU A 198 33.89 7.02 9.24
C GLU A 198 34.98 6.08 9.73
N GLU A 199 34.83 5.53 10.94
CA GLU A 199 35.80 4.64 11.59
C GLU A 199 35.63 3.18 11.14
N SER A 200 34.40 2.75 10.84
CA SER A 200 34.09 1.39 10.40
C SER A 200 33.06 1.41 9.29
N LYS A 201 33.43 0.95 8.11
CA LYS A 201 32.53 0.91 6.93
C LYS A 201 31.62 -0.31 6.92
N ASN A 202 31.76 -1.26 7.83
CA ASN A 202 31.01 -2.49 7.84
C ASN A 202 29.68 -2.35 8.59
N LEU A 203 28.62 -2.90 7.98
CA LEU A 203 27.37 -3.21 8.70
C LEU A 203 27.61 -4.44 9.55
N ILE A 204 27.27 -4.37 10.85
CA ILE A 204 27.35 -5.54 11.74
C ILE A 204 25.95 -5.83 12.28
N GLY A 205 25.58 -7.10 12.29
CA GLY A 205 24.28 -7.55 12.76
C GLY A 205 24.35 -8.78 13.65
N GLU A 206 23.18 -9.13 14.17
CA GLU A 206 22.96 -10.39 14.88
C GLU A 206 21.72 -11.10 14.33
N VAL A 207 21.78 -12.41 14.20
CA VAL A 207 20.65 -13.22 13.79
C VAL A 207 19.54 -13.13 14.83
N VAL A 208 18.34 -12.73 14.40
CA VAL A 208 17.13 -12.71 15.23
C VAL A 208 16.40 -14.04 15.12
N ASP A 209 16.21 -14.51 13.89
CA ASP A 209 15.55 -15.80 13.60
C ASP A 209 16.20 -16.47 12.38
N VAL A 210 16.29 -17.80 12.40
CA VAL A 210 16.70 -18.62 11.26
C VAL A 210 15.44 -19.22 10.67
N LEU A 211 15.07 -18.75 9.48
CA LEU A 211 13.81 -19.13 8.83
C LEU A 211 13.83 -20.54 8.26
N GLY A 212 14.99 -21.00 7.79
CA GLY A 212 15.19 -22.32 7.20
C GLY A 212 16.00 -22.27 5.91
N LYS A 213 15.91 -23.31 5.09
CA LYS A 213 16.66 -23.41 3.84
C LYS A 213 16.06 -22.53 2.76
N GLN A 214 16.92 -21.86 2.02
CA GLN A 214 16.54 -21.10 0.81
C GLN A 214 15.78 -22.01 -0.17
N GLY A 215 14.72 -21.47 -0.80
CA GLY A 215 13.88 -22.16 -1.78
C GLY A 215 12.74 -22.99 -1.18
N ASP A 216 12.67 -23.16 0.14
CA ASP A 216 11.49 -23.68 0.81
C ASP A 216 10.37 -22.62 0.76
N ASN A 217 9.20 -23.01 0.28
CA ASN A 217 8.09 -22.07 0.11
C ASN A 217 7.72 -21.33 1.41
N THR A 218 7.66 -22.05 2.53
CA THR A 218 7.32 -21.43 3.83
C THR A 218 8.39 -20.43 4.26
N VAL A 219 9.66 -20.78 4.02
CA VAL A 219 10.80 -19.91 4.33
C VAL A 219 10.76 -18.63 3.49
N GLU A 220 10.47 -18.74 2.20
CA GLU A 220 10.39 -17.58 1.31
C GLU A 220 9.22 -16.66 1.65
N MET A 221 8.05 -17.21 1.98
CA MET A 221 6.90 -16.41 2.43
C MET A 221 7.19 -15.69 3.77
N HIS A 222 7.80 -16.39 4.74
CA HIS A 222 8.23 -15.76 6.00
C HIS A 222 9.31 -14.69 5.76
N ALA A 223 10.21 -14.91 4.81
CA ALA A 223 11.24 -13.95 4.44
C ALA A 223 10.62 -12.67 3.87
N ILE A 224 9.59 -12.78 3.02
CA ILE A 224 8.84 -11.63 2.50
C ILE A 224 8.21 -10.85 3.66
N LEU A 225 7.50 -11.53 4.58
CA LEU A 225 6.88 -10.87 5.73
C LEU A 225 7.93 -10.14 6.60
N ALA A 226 9.02 -10.83 6.95
CA ALA A 226 10.09 -10.26 7.75
C ALA A 226 10.79 -9.07 7.07
N GLN A 227 10.93 -9.07 5.74
CA GLN A 227 11.48 -7.97 4.97
C GLN A 227 10.65 -6.68 5.11
N TYR A 228 9.35 -6.82 5.29
CA TYR A 228 8.43 -5.72 5.53
C TYR A 228 8.19 -5.42 7.01
N GLY A 229 8.89 -6.12 7.94
CA GLY A 229 8.67 -5.99 9.37
C GLY A 229 7.33 -6.54 9.86
N LEU A 230 6.66 -7.35 9.03
CA LEU A 230 5.39 -7.96 9.37
C LEU A 230 5.60 -9.20 10.24
N PRO A 231 4.81 -9.37 11.31
CA PRO A 231 4.90 -10.55 12.16
C PRO A 231 4.31 -11.77 11.45
N TYR A 232 5.06 -12.85 11.40
CA TYR A 232 4.67 -14.15 10.82
C TYR A 232 4.39 -15.23 11.87
N LYS A 233 4.49 -14.89 13.15
CA LYS A 233 4.15 -15.74 14.30
C LYS A 233 3.43 -14.91 15.36
N TYR A 234 2.57 -15.55 16.15
CA TYR A 234 2.00 -14.92 17.34
C TYR A 234 2.92 -15.09 18.55
N PRO A 235 3.00 -14.08 19.43
CA PRO A 235 3.59 -14.30 20.75
C PRO A 235 2.78 -15.35 21.51
N ALA A 236 3.44 -16.34 22.13
CA ALA A 236 2.78 -17.44 22.85
C ALA A 236 1.75 -16.94 23.91
N ARG A 237 2.06 -15.82 24.58
CA ARG A 237 1.16 -15.17 25.55
C ARG A 237 -0.16 -14.69 24.94
N VAL A 238 -0.16 -14.31 23.65
CA VAL A 238 -1.39 -13.87 22.93
C VAL A 238 -2.25 -15.08 22.59
N GLU A 239 -1.63 -16.16 22.10
CA GLU A 239 -2.31 -17.42 21.82
C GLU A 239 -2.91 -18.03 23.10
N GLU A 240 -2.15 -18.04 24.22
CA GLU A 240 -2.63 -18.48 25.52
C GLU A 240 -3.84 -17.66 26.00
N ALA A 241 -3.80 -16.33 25.79
CA ALA A 241 -4.93 -15.46 26.15
C ALA A 241 -6.15 -15.77 25.30
N ALA A 242 -6.00 -15.98 23.99
CA ALA A 242 -7.09 -16.37 23.10
C ALA A 242 -7.67 -17.74 23.50
N ASN A 243 -6.81 -18.70 23.91
CA ASN A 243 -7.25 -20.01 24.33
C ASN A 243 -8.04 -20.00 25.66
N LYS A 244 -7.88 -18.97 26.49
CA LYS A 244 -8.60 -18.81 27.77
C LYS A 244 -9.91 -18.04 27.66
N LEU A 245 -10.25 -17.49 26.47
CA LEU A 245 -11.50 -16.75 26.30
C LEU A 245 -12.70 -17.68 26.53
N ASN A 246 -13.67 -17.19 27.31
CA ASN A 246 -14.97 -17.84 27.39
C ASN A 246 -15.74 -17.58 26.08
N THR A 247 -16.25 -18.63 25.48
CA THR A 247 -16.93 -18.63 24.19
C THR A 247 -18.42 -18.94 24.31
N ASP A 248 -18.91 -19.20 25.54
CA ASP A 248 -20.31 -19.58 25.79
C ASP A 248 -21.21 -18.36 25.55
N ILE A 249 -22.17 -18.53 24.69
CA ILE A 249 -23.26 -17.55 24.50
C ILE A 249 -24.34 -17.85 25.52
N THR A 250 -24.42 -17.02 26.57
CA THR A 250 -25.37 -17.24 27.67
C THR A 250 -26.79 -16.81 27.28
N ALA A 251 -27.81 -17.40 27.94
CA ALA A 251 -29.18 -17.00 27.74
C ALA A 251 -29.44 -15.51 28.07
N GLU A 252 -28.66 -14.95 29.02
CA GLU A 252 -28.72 -13.53 29.36
C GLU A 252 -28.19 -12.65 28.24
N GLU A 253 -27.12 -13.08 27.55
CA GLU A 253 -26.55 -12.34 26.40
C GLU A 253 -27.51 -12.40 25.21
N ILE A 254 -28.14 -13.55 24.96
CA ILE A 254 -29.17 -13.69 23.91
C ILE A 254 -30.35 -12.76 24.20
N ALA A 255 -30.83 -12.70 25.46
CA ALA A 255 -31.98 -11.85 25.84
C ALA A 255 -31.70 -10.33 25.67
N ARG A 256 -30.44 -9.90 25.60
CA ARG A 256 -30.03 -8.50 25.36
C ARG A 256 -29.95 -8.14 23.88
N ARG A 257 -30.02 -9.13 22.98
CA ARG A 257 -29.84 -8.97 21.53
C ARG A 257 -31.15 -9.20 20.78
N GLU A 258 -31.23 -8.66 19.56
CA GLU A 258 -32.30 -9.06 18.65
C GLU A 258 -32.01 -10.47 18.13
N ASP A 259 -33.02 -11.33 18.18
CA ASP A 259 -32.91 -12.74 17.82
C ASP A 259 -33.23 -12.95 16.33
N PHE A 260 -32.22 -13.34 15.57
CA PHE A 260 -32.27 -13.65 14.13
C PHE A 260 -31.99 -15.12 13.84
N ARG A 261 -31.99 -16.00 14.85
CA ARG A 261 -31.65 -17.43 14.67
C ARG A 261 -32.65 -18.19 13.78
N ASP A 262 -33.88 -17.73 13.73
CA ASP A 262 -34.95 -18.31 12.92
C ASP A 262 -35.20 -17.55 11.61
N VAL A 263 -34.39 -16.51 11.32
CA VAL A 263 -34.44 -15.73 10.06
C VAL A 263 -33.46 -16.35 9.06
N LEU A 264 -33.91 -16.56 7.83
CA LEU A 264 -33.07 -17.06 6.75
C LEU A 264 -31.79 -16.23 6.62
N THR A 265 -30.65 -16.82 6.95
CA THR A 265 -29.34 -16.16 7.02
C THR A 265 -28.27 -17.03 6.35
N PHE A 266 -27.35 -16.42 5.62
CA PHE A 266 -26.27 -17.12 4.92
C PHE A 266 -25.03 -16.23 4.74
N THR A 267 -23.87 -16.86 4.50
CA THR A 267 -22.64 -16.18 4.10
C THR A 267 -22.28 -16.51 2.65
N ILE A 268 -21.56 -15.62 1.96
CA ILE A 268 -21.03 -15.83 0.60
C ILE A 268 -19.57 -15.38 0.58
N ASP A 269 -18.64 -16.32 0.46
CA ASP A 269 -17.22 -16.13 0.65
C ASP A 269 -16.39 -16.89 -0.40
N PRO A 270 -15.07 -16.64 -0.50
CA PRO A 270 -14.17 -17.50 -1.23
C PRO A 270 -14.24 -18.95 -0.75
N LYS A 271 -14.07 -19.93 -1.66
CA LYS A 271 -14.20 -21.35 -1.33
C LYS A 271 -13.30 -21.81 -0.17
N ASP A 272 -12.12 -21.23 -0.06
CA ASP A 272 -11.09 -21.55 0.92
C ASP A 272 -11.11 -20.68 2.18
N ALA A 273 -12.02 -19.70 2.26
CA ALA A 273 -12.19 -18.84 3.43
C ALA A 273 -12.62 -19.64 4.67
N LYS A 274 -12.13 -19.19 5.84
CA LYS A 274 -12.47 -19.76 7.16
C LYS A 274 -12.93 -18.68 8.15
N ASP A 275 -12.68 -17.43 7.88
CA ASP A 275 -12.92 -16.23 8.69
C ASP A 275 -14.09 -15.42 8.10
N PHE A 276 -15.31 -15.92 8.31
CA PHE A 276 -16.53 -15.29 7.80
C PHE A 276 -16.88 -14.08 8.64
N ASP A 277 -16.55 -12.89 8.14
CA ASP A 277 -16.82 -11.60 8.82
C ASP A 277 -18.28 -11.19 8.74
N ASP A 278 -18.99 -11.50 7.65
CA ASP A 278 -20.31 -11.01 7.33
C ASP A 278 -21.29 -12.09 6.87
N ALA A 279 -22.57 -11.85 7.17
CA ALA A 279 -23.69 -12.66 6.72
C ALA A 279 -24.85 -11.75 6.31
N LEU A 280 -25.68 -12.21 5.38
CA LEU A 280 -26.91 -11.58 4.98
C LEU A 280 -28.11 -12.37 5.49
N SER A 281 -29.10 -11.69 6.10
CA SER A 281 -30.41 -12.25 6.32
C SER A 281 -31.46 -11.63 5.41
N PHE A 282 -32.51 -12.40 5.11
CA PHE A 282 -33.56 -11.96 4.20
C PHE A 282 -34.92 -12.49 4.63
N ARG A 283 -35.90 -11.60 4.76
CA ARG A 283 -37.32 -11.97 4.88
C ARG A 283 -38.22 -10.91 4.26
N LYS A 284 -39.36 -11.32 3.72
CA LYS A 284 -40.43 -10.39 3.34
C LYS A 284 -41.23 -10.03 4.57
N LEU A 285 -41.52 -8.75 4.78
CA LEU A 285 -42.32 -8.30 5.91
C LEU A 285 -43.79 -8.61 5.65
N GLU A 286 -44.47 -9.14 6.68
CA GLU A 286 -45.91 -9.44 6.61
C GLU A 286 -46.72 -8.14 6.44
N ASN A 287 -47.74 -8.20 5.61
CA ASN A 287 -48.64 -7.08 5.31
C ASN A 287 -47.93 -5.83 4.72
N SER A 288 -46.79 -6.03 4.08
CA SER A 288 -45.99 -4.96 3.49
C SER A 288 -45.35 -5.43 2.17
N ASP A 289 -45.08 -4.48 1.26
CA ASP A 289 -44.30 -4.73 0.07
C ASP A 289 -42.78 -4.56 0.33
N LEU A 290 -42.39 -4.52 1.60
CA LEU A 290 -41.00 -4.33 2.00
C LEU A 290 -40.31 -5.67 2.33
N TYR A 291 -39.02 -5.67 2.13
CA TYR A 291 -38.11 -6.73 2.53
C TYR A 291 -37.23 -6.23 3.68
N GLU A 292 -37.09 -7.05 4.71
CA GLU A 292 -36.09 -6.83 5.75
C GLU A 292 -34.81 -7.57 5.33
N VAL A 293 -33.73 -6.81 5.17
CA VAL A 293 -32.40 -7.32 4.85
C VAL A 293 -31.45 -6.95 5.97
N GLY A 294 -30.93 -7.96 6.67
CA GLY A 294 -29.92 -7.78 7.71
C GLY A 294 -28.51 -7.95 7.12
N VAL A 295 -27.64 -7.01 7.44
CA VAL A 295 -26.19 -7.12 7.26
C VAL A 295 -25.60 -7.38 8.64
N HIS A 296 -25.21 -8.63 8.90
CA HIS A 296 -24.73 -9.09 10.19
C HIS A 296 -23.22 -9.22 10.16
N ILE A 297 -22.53 -8.52 11.05
CA ILE A 297 -21.07 -8.49 11.14
C ILE A 297 -20.64 -9.14 12.44
N ALA A 298 -19.64 -10.00 12.42
CA ALA A 298 -19.07 -10.64 13.58
C ALA A 298 -18.76 -9.64 14.70
N ASP A 299 -19.33 -9.84 15.89
CA ASP A 299 -19.15 -8.93 17.05
C ASP A 299 -17.84 -9.25 17.78
N VAL A 300 -16.72 -9.00 17.10
CA VAL A 300 -15.36 -9.25 17.60
C VAL A 300 -15.10 -8.50 18.89
N THR A 301 -15.66 -7.30 19.01
CA THR A 301 -15.46 -6.41 20.18
C THR A 301 -16.16 -6.87 21.43
N HIS A 302 -17.11 -7.79 21.32
CA HIS A 302 -17.69 -8.50 22.46
C HIS A 302 -16.66 -9.39 23.16
N TYR A 303 -15.82 -10.10 22.39
CA TYR A 303 -14.83 -11.04 22.91
C TYR A 303 -13.50 -10.38 23.28
N ILE A 304 -13.14 -9.28 22.62
CA ILE A 304 -11.85 -8.61 22.76
C ILE A 304 -12.05 -7.25 23.45
N ALA A 305 -11.76 -7.22 24.76
CA ALA A 305 -11.79 -5.99 25.52
C ALA A 305 -10.70 -5.01 25.07
N GLU A 306 -11.03 -3.72 24.98
CA GLU A 306 -10.09 -2.65 24.67
C GLU A 306 -8.92 -2.64 25.64
N GLY A 307 -7.68 -2.52 25.15
CA GLY A 307 -6.44 -2.55 25.90
C GLY A 307 -6.01 -3.93 26.41
N SER A 308 -6.73 -5.02 26.08
CA SER A 308 -6.30 -6.39 26.38
C SER A 308 -5.01 -6.76 25.61
N ILE A 309 -4.38 -7.89 25.98
CA ILE A 309 -3.18 -8.35 25.27
C ILE A 309 -3.47 -8.69 23.80
N ILE A 310 -4.66 -9.24 23.51
CA ILE A 310 -5.09 -9.57 22.15
C ILE A 310 -5.40 -8.27 21.39
N ASP A 311 -6.01 -7.30 22.02
CA ASP A 311 -6.32 -6.01 21.42
C ASP A 311 -5.05 -5.24 21.03
N ARG A 312 -4.05 -5.20 21.89
CA ARG A 312 -2.76 -4.57 21.59
C ARG A 312 -2.04 -5.25 20.43
N GLU A 313 -2.10 -6.58 20.33
CA GLU A 313 -1.56 -7.32 19.19
C GLU A 313 -2.34 -7.00 17.91
N ALA A 314 -3.67 -6.98 17.96
CA ALA A 314 -4.51 -6.61 16.84
C ALA A 314 -4.26 -5.16 16.37
N GLN A 315 -4.09 -4.23 17.31
CA GLN A 315 -3.71 -2.85 17.03
C GLN A 315 -2.35 -2.77 16.32
N GLN A 316 -1.36 -3.52 16.81
CA GLN A 316 -0.02 -3.54 16.21
C GLN A 316 -0.03 -4.11 14.79
N ARG A 317 -0.78 -5.19 14.54
CA ARG A 317 -0.94 -5.77 13.20
C ARG A 317 -1.79 -4.93 12.28
N ALA A 318 -2.80 -4.30 12.81
CA ALA A 318 -3.81 -3.43 12.19
C ALA A 318 -4.63 -4.09 11.07
N THR A 319 -4.10 -5.08 10.36
CA THR A 319 -4.78 -5.81 9.28
C THR A 319 -4.25 -7.24 9.14
N SER A 320 -5.07 -8.14 8.62
CA SER A 320 -4.59 -9.43 8.12
C SER A 320 -3.77 -9.22 6.85
N VAL A 321 -2.79 -10.10 6.61
CA VAL A 321 -1.92 -10.08 5.43
C VAL A 321 -2.22 -11.30 4.57
N TYR A 322 -2.57 -11.07 3.31
CA TYR A 322 -2.90 -12.12 2.35
C TYR A 322 -1.72 -12.32 1.41
N LEU A 323 -1.02 -13.45 1.54
CA LEU A 323 -0.04 -13.87 0.57
C LEU A 323 -0.69 -14.83 -0.44
N VAL A 324 0.02 -15.18 -1.48
CA VAL A 324 -0.53 -16.02 -2.56
C VAL A 324 -1.02 -17.38 -2.06
N ASP A 325 -0.33 -17.98 -1.07
CA ASP A 325 -0.57 -19.34 -0.58
C ASP A 325 -1.13 -19.42 0.84
N ARG A 326 -1.15 -18.29 1.55
CA ARG A 326 -1.56 -18.26 2.97
C ARG A 326 -2.01 -16.89 3.44
N THR A 327 -2.80 -16.90 4.51
CA THR A 327 -3.17 -15.68 5.24
C THR A 327 -2.46 -15.64 6.57
N ILE A 328 -1.90 -14.47 6.92
CA ILE A 328 -1.42 -14.18 8.27
C ILE A 328 -2.49 -13.32 8.96
N PRO A 329 -3.31 -13.91 9.83
CA PRO A 329 -4.48 -13.22 10.36
C PRO A 329 -4.10 -12.12 11.36
N MET A 330 -4.96 -11.10 11.47
CA MET A 330 -4.83 -10.04 12.48
C MET A 330 -5.11 -10.57 13.89
N LEU A 331 -6.05 -11.49 14.02
CA LEU A 331 -6.44 -12.11 15.27
C LEU A 331 -5.96 -13.58 15.32
N PRO A 332 -5.66 -14.15 16.51
CA PRO A 332 -5.36 -15.57 16.64
C PRO A 332 -6.41 -16.47 15.97
N GLU A 333 -5.97 -17.56 15.35
CA GLU A 333 -6.83 -18.46 14.56
C GLU A 333 -8.08 -18.94 15.31
N ARG A 334 -7.97 -19.18 16.62
CA ARG A 334 -9.11 -19.54 17.45
C ARG A 334 -10.22 -18.47 17.40
N LEU A 335 -9.87 -17.19 17.33
CA LEU A 335 -10.83 -16.10 17.23
C LEU A 335 -11.34 -15.95 15.78
N CYS A 336 -10.43 -15.81 14.83
CA CYS A 336 -10.83 -15.49 13.46
C CYS A 336 -11.53 -16.64 12.74
N ASN A 337 -11.12 -17.91 12.95
CA ASN A 337 -11.66 -19.06 12.23
C ASN A 337 -12.80 -19.77 12.97
N PHE A 338 -12.98 -19.54 14.28
CA PHE A 338 -13.93 -20.31 15.09
C PHE A 338 -14.88 -19.41 15.88
N ILE A 339 -14.38 -18.63 16.85
CA ILE A 339 -15.24 -17.90 17.78
C ILE A 339 -16.05 -16.82 17.06
N CYS A 340 -15.36 -15.96 16.29
CA CYS A 340 -16.00 -14.83 15.62
C CYS A 340 -16.55 -15.18 14.24
N SER A 341 -15.98 -16.18 13.54
CA SER A 341 -16.40 -16.58 12.20
C SER A 341 -17.88 -17.02 12.19
N LEU A 342 -18.66 -16.45 11.26
CA LEU A 342 -20.12 -16.70 11.13
C LEU A 342 -20.41 -18.03 10.45
N ARG A 343 -19.92 -19.12 11.04
CA ARG A 343 -20.02 -20.48 10.52
C ARG A 343 -21.46 -20.97 10.48
N PRO A 344 -21.84 -21.79 9.49
CA PRO A 344 -23.20 -22.32 9.40
C PRO A 344 -23.54 -23.21 10.60
N ASP A 345 -24.83 -23.28 10.94
CA ASP A 345 -25.43 -24.06 12.01
C ASP A 345 -24.94 -23.77 13.44
N GLU A 346 -24.14 -22.70 13.61
CA GLU A 346 -23.65 -22.23 14.91
C GLU A 346 -24.33 -20.92 15.31
N GLU A 347 -24.64 -20.76 16.60
CA GLU A 347 -25.07 -19.46 17.14
C GLU A 347 -23.88 -18.51 17.19
N LYS A 348 -24.08 -17.30 16.63
CA LYS A 348 -23.02 -16.27 16.57
C LYS A 348 -23.55 -14.92 16.98
N LEU A 349 -22.70 -14.17 17.69
CA LEU A 349 -22.98 -12.81 18.08
C LEU A 349 -22.56 -11.84 16.97
N CYS A 350 -23.46 -10.93 16.62
CA CYS A 350 -23.22 -9.97 15.55
C CYS A 350 -23.54 -8.54 15.99
N TYR A 351 -22.91 -7.60 15.30
CA TYR A 351 -23.32 -6.20 15.22
C TYR A 351 -23.90 -5.94 13.85
N SER A 352 -25.15 -5.56 13.78
CA SER A 352 -25.93 -5.63 12.54
C SER A 352 -26.52 -4.29 12.14
N VAL A 353 -26.60 -4.08 10.82
CA VAL A 353 -27.41 -3.04 10.20
C VAL A 353 -28.58 -3.73 9.50
N ILE A 354 -29.81 -3.41 9.93
CA ILE A 354 -31.02 -4.06 9.43
C ILE A 354 -31.79 -3.02 8.63
N PHE A 355 -32.06 -3.31 7.37
CA PHE A 355 -32.73 -2.42 6.41
C PHE A 355 -34.11 -2.91 6.05
N ASN A 356 -35.07 -1.98 5.94
CA ASN A 356 -36.34 -2.22 5.27
C ASN A 356 -36.28 -1.60 3.87
N LEU A 357 -36.27 -2.46 2.85
CA LEU A 357 -36.10 -2.09 1.44
C LEU A 357 -37.38 -2.33 0.64
N ASP A 358 -37.67 -1.47 -0.34
CA ASP A 358 -38.68 -1.75 -1.34
C ASP A 358 -38.10 -2.56 -2.53
N ASP A 359 -38.94 -2.94 -3.51
CA ASP A 359 -38.56 -3.68 -4.72
C ASP A 359 -37.49 -2.99 -5.57
N ASP A 360 -37.35 -1.67 -5.44
CA ASP A 360 -36.34 -0.86 -6.12
C ASP A 360 -35.10 -0.64 -5.24
N ALA A 361 -34.95 -1.40 -4.14
CA ALA A 361 -33.86 -1.28 -3.17
C ALA A 361 -33.70 0.14 -2.58
N ASN A 362 -34.79 0.88 -2.41
CA ASN A 362 -34.77 2.12 -1.64
C ASN A 362 -34.88 1.80 -0.16
N VAL A 363 -34.00 2.36 0.65
CA VAL A 363 -34.06 2.24 2.12
C VAL A 363 -35.22 3.09 2.62
N LYS A 364 -36.23 2.44 3.19
CA LYS A 364 -37.40 3.11 3.83
C LYS A 364 -37.14 3.38 5.31
N ASP A 365 -36.47 2.42 5.95
CA ASP A 365 -36.07 2.50 7.35
C ASP A 365 -34.87 1.61 7.58
N TRP A 366 -34.15 1.85 8.68
CA TRP A 366 -33.02 1.02 9.09
C TRP A 366 -32.75 1.17 10.59
N ARG A 367 -32.09 0.17 11.19
CA ARG A 367 -31.67 0.20 12.58
C ARG A 367 -30.31 -0.50 12.77
N LEU A 368 -29.61 -0.07 13.81
CA LEU A 368 -28.38 -0.70 14.31
C LEU A 368 -28.71 -1.51 15.54
N ALA A 369 -28.34 -2.78 15.57
CA ALA A 369 -28.61 -3.67 16.69
C ALA A 369 -27.48 -4.66 16.92
N HIS A 370 -27.26 -5.03 18.19
CA HIS A 370 -26.54 -6.26 18.50
C HIS A 370 -27.51 -7.42 18.32
N THR A 371 -27.12 -8.42 17.55
CA THR A 371 -27.99 -9.55 17.19
C THR A 371 -27.35 -10.88 17.57
N VAL A 372 -28.15 -11.93 17.65
CA VAL A 372 -27.71 -13.33 17.62
C VAL A 372 -28.29 -13.96 16.37
N ILE A 373 -27.44 -14.60 15.59
CA ILE A 373 -27.80 -15.29 14.34
C ILE A 373 -27.45 -16.75 14.41
N ARG A 374 -28.03 -17.54 13.51
CA ARG A 374 -27.59 -18.88 13.13
C ARG A 374 -27.64 -18.98 11.62
N SER A 375 -26.48 -18.98 10.97
CA SER A 375 -26.38 -19.06 9.50
C SER A 375 -26.90 -20.42 9.03
N ASN A 376 -27.82 -20.41 8.07
CA ASN A 376 -28.40 -21.64 7.50
C ASN A 376 -27.51 -22.26 6.44
N HIS A 377 -26.66 -21.47 5.80
CA HIS A 377 -25.81 -21.95 4.72
C HIS A 377 -24.58 -21.08 4.51
N ARG A 378 -23.49 -21.70 4.09
CA ARG A 378 -22.28 -21.03 3.61
C ARG A 378 -22.12 -21.30 2.11
N TYR A 379 -22.19 -20.26 1.29
CA TYR A 379 -21.95 -20.31 -0.14
C TYR A 379 -20.54 -19.93 -0.51
N ALA A 380 -20.01 -20.60 -1.55
CA ALA A 380 -18.90 -20.05 -2.33
C ALA A 380 -19.43 -19.11 -3.42
N TYR A 381 -18.63 -18.12 -3.85
CA TYR A 381 -19.03 -17.19 -4.92
C TYR A 381 -19.46 -17.92 -6.18
N GLU A 382 -18.73 -18.99 -6.57
CA GLU A 382 -18.99 -19.78 -7.76
C GLU A 382 -20.37 -20.48 -7.70
N GLU A 383 -20.79 -20.92 -6.52
CA GLU A 383 -22.10 -21.56 -6.30
C GLU A 383 -23.24 -20.57 -6.48
N VAL A 384 -23.07 -19.35 -5.94
CA VAL A 384 -24.07 -18.28 -6.11
C VAL A 384 -24.15 -17.84 -7.57
N ASP A 385 -23.03 -17.71 -8.27
CA ASP A 385 -23.01 -17.37 -9.70
C ASP A 385 -23.73 -18.43 -10.55
N GLN A 386 -23.61 -19.71 -10.20
CA GLN A 386 -24.36 -20.80 -10.85
C GLN A 386 -25.87 -20.68 -10.58
N ILE A 387 -26.27 -20.37 -9.34
CA ILE A 387 -27.68 -20.17 -8.98
C ILE A 387 -28.27 -18.97 -9.73
N LEU A 388 -27.54 -17.87 -9.82
CA LEU A 388 -27.99 -16.65 -10.49
C LEU A 388 -28.05 -16.82 -12.01
N SER A 389 -27.17 -17.61 -12.60
CA SER A 389 -27.12 -17.88 -14.05
C SER A 389 -28.17 -18.91 -14.49
N SER A 390 -28.64 -19.77 -13.59
CA SER A 390 -29.62 -20.82 -13.91
C SER A 390 -31.04 -20.24 -13.91
N ASN A 391 -31.74 -20.37 -15.06
CA ASN A 391 -33.18 -20.06 -15.16
C ASN A 391 -34.07 -21.15 -14.53
N SER A 392 -33.49 -22.21 -13.94
CA SER A 392 -34.23 -23.32 -13.34
C SER A 392 -34.67 -22.98 -11.93
N PRO A 393 -35.90 -23.24 -11.53
CA PRO A 393 -36.36 -23.01 -10.16
C PRO A 393 -35.71 -23.96 -9.14
N ASN A 394 -34.92 -24.93 -9.57
CA ASN A 394 -34.25 -25.89 -8.68
C ASN A 394 -32.98 -26.46 -9.34
N PRO A 395 -31.76 -25.92 -9.12
CA PRO A 395 -30.56 -26.67 -9.36
C PRO A 395 -30.46 -27.74 -8.25
N ASN A 396 -30.42 -29.00 -8.66
CA ASN A 396 -30.39 -30.22 -7.87
C ASN A 396 -29.37 -30.10 -6.71
N PRO A 397 -29.78 -30.14 -5.42
CA PRO A 397 -28.81 -30.31 -4.35
C PRO A 397 -28.29 -31.72 -4.37
N SER A 398 -27.00 -31.89 -4.50
CA SER A 398 -26.34 -33.16 -4.26
C SER A 398 -26.54 -33.53 -2.79
N SER A 399 -27.38 -34.59 -2.59
CA SER A 399 -27.60 -35.38 -1.38
C SER A 399 -28.31 -34.74 -0.17
N GLY A 400 -29.60 -34.99 -0.04
CA GLY A 400 -30.14 -35.58 1.18
C GLY A 400 -30.38 -34.72 2.40
N GLU A 401 -30.96 -33.50 2.27
CA GLU A 401 -31.72 -32.90 3.37
C GLU A 401 -32.92 -32.12 2.84
N GLU A 402 -34.07 -32.76 2.89
CA GLU A 402 -35.39 -32.15 2.69
C GLU A 402 -35.77 -31.31 3.91
N GLY A 403 -35.52 -30.02 3.90
CA GLY A 403 -36.09 -29.18 4.90
C GLY A 403 -35.46 -27.77 4.98
N SER A 404 -36.02 -26.83 4.29
CA SER A 404 -35.81 -25.39 4.30
C SER A 404 -34.87 -24.75 3.25
N ILE A 405 -34.03 -25.46 2.54
CA ILE A 405 -33.14 -24.94 1.48
C ILE A 405 -33.92 -24.41 0.26
N GLY A 406 -35.18 -24.78 0.07
CA GLY A 406 -36.02 -24.36 -1.06
C GLY A 406 -36.32 -22.86 -1.17
N SER A 407 -36.05 -22.06 -0.13
CA SER A 407 -36.26 -20.60 -0.12
C SER A 407 -34.99 -19.77 -0.41
N LEU A 408 -33.79 -20.33 -0.33
CA LEU A 408 -32.53 -19.64 -0.53
C LEU A 408 -32.32 -19.10 -1.96
N PRO A 409 -32.54 -19.88 -3.05
CA PRO A 409 -32.35 -19.37 -4.41
C PRO A 409 -33.23 -18.17 -4.77
N PRO A 410 -34.52 -18.10 -4.41
CA PRO A 410 -35.34 -16.91 -4.62
C PRO A 410 -34.82 -15.69 -3.85
N ALA A 411 -34.35 -15.85 -2.60
CA ALA A 411 -33.77 -14.79 -1.81
C ALA A 411 -32.51 -14.22 -2.48
N LEU A 412 -31.58 -15.07 -2.93
CA LEU A 412 -30.38 -14.67 -3.64
C LEU A 412 -30.69 -13.87 -4.91
N ARG A 413 -31.66 -14.30 -5.73
CA ARG A 413 -32.06 -13.55 -6.94
C ARG A 413 -32.66 -12.19 -6.62
N THR A 414 -33.46 -12.08 -5.55
CA THR A 414 -34.03 -10.81 -5.11
C THR A 414 -32.92 -9.88 -4.64
N LEU A 415 -31.99 -10.38 -3.83
CA LEU A 415 -30.87 -9.62 -3.33
C LEU A 415 -29.91 -9.20 -4.46
N ASP A 416 -29.64 -10.05 -5.44
CA ASP A 416 -28.83 -9.67 -6.61
C ASP A 416 -29.52 -8.54 -7.40
N LYS A 417 -30.82 -8.63 -7.68
CA LYS A 417 -31.58 -7.54 -8.30
C LYS A 417 -31.42 -6.23 -7.53
N MET A 418 -31.57 -6.26 -6.22
CA MET A 418 -31.38 -5.09 -5.35
C MET A 418 -29.95 -4.55 -5.38
N ALA A 419 -28.95 -5.44 -5.37
CA ALA A 419 -27.55 -5.07 -5.45
C ALA A 419 -27.23 -4.37 -6.78
N GLN A 420 -27.72 -4.86 -7.92
CA GLN A 420 -27.53 -4.23 -9.21
C GLN A 420 -28.19 -2.83 -9.24
N GLN A 421 -29.35 -2.64 -8.64
CA GLN A 421 -30.00 -1.33 -8.54
C GLN A 421 -29.19 -0.36 -7.65
N LEU A 422 -28.63 -0.83 -6.53
CA LEU A 422 -27.73 -0.05 -5.67
C LEU A 422 -26.47 0.38 -6.44
N ARG A 423 -25.87 -0.57 -7.17
CA ARG A 423 -24.68 -0.36 -8.00
C ARG A 423 -24.93 0.68 -9.10
N ASP A 424 -26.01 0.54 -9.84
CA ASP A 424 -26.40 1.48 -10.88
C ASP A 424 -26.57 2.91 -10.34
N ARG A 425 -27.23 3.06 -9.20
CA ARG A 425 -27.38 4.36 -8.53
C ARG A 425 -26.03 4.96 -8.12
N ARG A 426 -25.13 4.14 -7.63
CA ARG A 426 -23.78 4.57 -7.23
C ARG A 426 -22.98 5.10 -8.42
N PHE A 427 -23.00 4.41 -9.55
CA PHE A 427 -22.32 4.87 -10.77
C PHE A 427 -22.98 6.11 -11.38
N LYS A 428 -24.31 6.20 -11.38
CA LYS A 428 -25.04 7.41 -11.80
C LYS A 428 -24.69 8.61 -10.92
N SER A 429 -24.39 8.38 -9.63
CA SER A 429 -23.96 9.42 -8.70
C SER A 429 -22.50 9.85 -8.88
N GLY A 430 -21.72 9.17 -9.73
CA GLY A 430 -20.35 9.53 -10.09
C GLY A 430 -19.27 8.69 -9.43
N ALA A 431 -19.58 7.47 -8.96
CA ALA A 431 -18.55 6.51 -8.60
C ALA A 431 -17.66 6.18 -9.81
N VAL A 432 -16.38 5.98 -9.58
CA VAL A 432 -15.41 5.65 -10.65
C VAL A 432 -15.38 4.13 -10.84
N LYS A 433 -15.56 3.70 -12.09
CA LYS A 433 -15.55 2.29 -12.45
C LYS A 433 -14.15 1.89 -12.90
N PHE A 434 -13.55 0.92 -12.22
CA PHE A 434 -12.35 0.22 -12.66
C PHE A 434 -12.66 -1.26 -12.70
N ASP A 435 -12.58 -1.86 -13.88
CA ASP A 435 -12.70 -3.31 -14.03
C ASP A 435 -11.30 -3.92 -13.79
N ARG A 436 -11.06 -4.42 -12.58
CA ARG A 436 -9.80 -5.08 -12.23
C ARG A 436 -9.93 -6.57 -12.39
N GLU A 437 -8.94 -7.14 -13.02
CA GLU A 437 -8.68 -8.56 -13.01
C GLU A 437 -7.57 -8.83 -11.99
N GLU A 438 -7.81 -9.73 -11.05
CA GLU A 438 -6.84 -10.12 -10.03
C GLU A 438 -6.17 -11.43 -10.41
N LEU A 439 -4.83 -11.43 -10.44
CA LEU A 439 -4.04 -12.61 -10.73
C LEU A 439 -4.05 -13.57 -9.54
N HIS A 440 -4.47 -14.78 -9.76
CA HIS A 440 -4.45 -15.87 -8.80
C HIS A 440 -3.65 -17.06 -9.33
N PHE A 441 -3.17 -17.89 -8.40
CA PHE A 441 -2.43 -19.11 -8.71
C PHE A 441 -3.12 -20.32 -8.07
N ASP A 442 -3.22 -21.41 -8.83
CA ASP A 442 -3.41 -22.73 -8.25
C ASP A 442 -2.04 -23.20 -7.75
N ILE A 443 -1.99 -23.65 -6.50
CA ILE A 443 -0.76 -24.02 -5.81
C ILE A 443 -0.87 -25.48 -5.36
N ASP A 444 0.16 -26.28 -5.63
CA ASP A 444 0.23 -27.66 -5.18
C ASP A 444 0.58 -27.80 -3.68
N ASP A 445 0.62 -29.03 -3.18
CA ASP A 445 0.91 -29.35 -1.78
C ASP A 445 2.35 -28.93 -1.37
N ASP A 446 3.27 -28.81 -2.31
CA ASP A 446 4.64 -28.29 -2.10
C ASP A 446 4.73 -26.77 -2.16
N GLY A 447 3.59 -26.10 -2.41
CA GLY A 447 3.51 -24.65 -2.50
C GLY A 447 3.95 -24.08 -3.85
N LYS A 448 4.12 -24.90 -4.91
CA LYS A 448 4.49 -24.45 -6.25
C LYS A 448 3.28 -24.03 -7.07
N PRO A 449 3.38 -22.95 -7.86
CA PRO A 449 2.32 -22.51 -8.74
C PRO A 449 2.20 -23.44 -9.95
N THR A 450 1.04 -24.09 -10.12
CA THR A 450 0.75 -25.02 -11.22
C THR A 450 0.02 -24.33 -12.36
N ARG A 451 -0.81 -23.34 -12.05
CA ARG A 451 -1.62 -22.58 -13.01
C ARG A 451 -1.78 -21.15 -12.52
N CYS A 452 -1.83 -20.20 -13.46
CA CYS A 452 -2.27 -18.84 -13.19
C CYS A 452 -3.61 -18.56 -13.90
N PHE A 453 -4.46 -17.77 -13.27
CA PHE A 453 -5.76 -17.37 -13.81
C PHE A 453 -6.22 -16.04 -13.23
N PHE A 454 -7.23 -15.44 -13.89
CA PHE A 454 -7.76 -14.14 -13.48
C PHE A 454 -9.15 -14.28 -12.92
N LYS A 455 -9.38 -13.68 -11.74
CA LYS A 455 -10.71 -13.50 -11.19
C LYS A 455 -11.26 -12.13 -11.59
N LYS A 456 -12.48 -12.15 -12.12
CA LYS A 456 -13.26 -10.94 -12.43
C LYS A 456 -14.35 -10.76 -11.37
N SER A 457 -14.80 -9.51 -11.20
CA SER A 457 -15.98 -9.25 -10.40
C SER A 457 -17.22 -9.90 -11.03
N THR A 458 -17.88 -10.77 -10.30
CA THR A 458 -19.08 -11.50 -10.69
C THR A 458 -20.34 -10.93 -10.02
N HIS A 459 -21.53 -11.42 -10.39
CA HIS A 459 -22.77 -11.05 -9.72
C HIS A 459 -22.75 -11.41 -8.23
N ALA A 460 -22.21 -12.55 -7.86
CA ALA A 460 -22.09 -12.98 -6.47
C ALA A 460 -21.19 -12.03 -5.65
N THR A 461 -20.03 -11.64 -6.21
CA THR A 461 -19.14 -10.69 -5.52
C THR A 461 -19.74 -9.28 -5.43
N GLN A 462 -20.46 -8.83 -6.47
CA GLN A 462 -21.14 -7.54 -6.49
C GLN A 462 -22.32 -7.49 -5.50
N LEU A 463 -23.04 -8.60 -5.32
CA LEU A 463 -24.12 -8.71 -4.35
C LEU A 463 -23.60 -8.37 -2.93
N ILE A 464 -22.55 -9.05 -2.49
CA ILE A 464 -21.94 -8.80 -1.17
C ILE A 464 -21.35 -7.39 -1.10
N GLU A 465 -20.59 -6.96 -2.12
CA GLU A 465 -20.00 -5.62 -2.18
C GLU A 465 -21.06 -4.53 -1.92
N GLU A 466 -22.17 -4.54 -2.63
CA GLU A 466 -23.16 -3.45 -2.54
C GLU A 466 -23.88 -3.41 -1.19
N PHE A 467 -24.19 -4.56 -0.57
CA PHE A 467 -24.77 -4.57 0.79
C PHE A 467 -23.76 -4.16 1.85
N MET A 468 -22.47 -4.55 1.71
CA MET A 468 -21.40 -4.08 2.60
C MET A 468 -21.18 -2.57 2.44
N LEU A 469 -21.18 -2.05 1.20
CA LEU A 469 -21.10 -0.62 0.93
C LEU A 469 -22.29 0.14 1.54
N LEU A 470 -23.50 -0.40 1.44
CA LEU A 470 -24.70 0.18 2.01
C LEU A 470 -24.58 0.27 3.54
N ALA A 471 -24.17 -0.81 4.21
CA ALA A 471 -23.99 -0.83 5.66
C ALA A 471 -22.89 0.14 6.12
N ASN A 472 -21.72 0.11 5.49
CA ASN A 472 -20.59 0.99 5.79
C ASN A 472 -20.96 2.48 5.65
N ARG A 473 -21.65 2.83 4.57
CA ARG A 473 -22.16 4.18 4.33
C ARG A 473 -23.16 4.61 5.37
N THR A 474 -24.16 3.78 5.68
CA THR A 474 -25.22 4.08 6.64
C THR A 474 -24.65 4.33 8.03
N VAL A 475 -23.70 3.51 8.48
CA VAL A 475 -22.99 3.68 9.74
C VAL A 475 -22.22 5.00 9.78
N ALA A 476 -21.52 5.35 8.71
CA ALA A 476 -20.77 6.60 8.64
C ALA A 476 -21.68 7.84 8.63
N GLU A 477 -22.81 7.78 7.91
CA GLU A 477 -23.82 8.83 7.87
C GLU A 477 -24.51 9.01 9.23
N PHE A 478 -24.79 7.93 9.95
CA PHE A 478 -25.43 7.98 11.27
C PHE A 478 -24.67 8.85 12.26
N ILE A 479 -23.34 8.73 12.31
CA ILE A 479 -22.50 9.55 13.19
C ILE A 479 -22.16 10.90 12.55
N GLY A 480 -21.76 10.92 11.27
CA GLY A 480 -21.26 12.12 10.59
C GLY A 480 -22.35 13.13 10.26
N ALA A 481 -23.54 12.69 9.83
CA ALA A 481 -24.65 13.56 9.47
C ALA A 481 -25.45 14.05 10.70
N ALA A 482 -25.43 13.33 11.81
CA ALA A 482 -26.11 13.73 13.05
C ALA A 482 -25.64 15.10 13.61
N SER A 483 -24.48 15.59 13.14
CA SER A 483 -23.95 16.90 13.51
C SER A 483 -24.48 18.06 12.67
N LYS A 484 -25.23 17.81 11.59
CA LYS A 484 -25.77 18.84 10.69
C LYS A 484 -27.29 18.92 10.77
N ASN A 485 -27.85 20.05 11.17
CA ASN A 485 -29.28 20.31 10.95
C ASN A 485 -29.56 20.57 9.46
N LYS A 486 -30.85 20.59 9.07
CA LYS A 486 -31.36 20.86 7.70
C LYS A 486 -30.75 22.11 7.05
N ASN A 487 -30.10 23.00 7.78
CA ASN A 487 -29.45 24.23 7.31
C ASN A 487 -27.92 24.13 7.29
N GLY A 488 -27.32 22.94 7.42
CA GLY A 488 -25.85 22.75 7.35
C GLY A 488 -25.08 23.25 8.57
N LYS A 489 -25.77 23.72 9.64
CA LYS A 489 -25.14 24.16 10.89
C LYS A 489 -25.38 23.13 11.98
N SER A 490 -24.36 22.86 12.79
CA SER A 490 -24.48 21.98 13.95
C SER A 490 -25.53 22.53 14.92
N PRO A 491 -26.52 21.73 15.39
CA PRO A 491 -27.47 22.18 16.42
C PRO A 491 -26.66 22.43 17.71
N ASN A 492 -26.72 23.63 18.23
CA ASN A 492 -26.09 24.05 19.50
C ASN A 492 -24.57 24.14 19.51
N GLY A 493 -23.88 24.34 18.38
CA GLY A 493 -22.41 24.55 18.37
C GLY A 493 -21.58 23.34 18.85
N LYS A 494 -22.19 22.16 18.98
CA LYS A 494 -21.45 20.95 19.35
C LYS A 494 -20.78 20.38 18.11
N SER A 495 -19.45 20.18 18.16
CA SER A 495 -18.68 19.48 17.16
C SER A 495 -19.19 18.04 17.00
N ALA A 496 -19.05 17.47 15.79
CA ALA A 496 -19.31 16.05 15.55
C ALA A 496 -18.49 15.19 16.53
N LYS A 497 -19.05 14.05 16.95
CA LYS A 497 -18.29 13.08 17.75
C LYS A 497 -17.15 12.52 16.91
N THR A 498 -16.00 12.27 17.53
CA THR A 498 -14.86 11.58 16.91
C THR A 498 -15.29 10.25 16.31
N PHE A 499 -14.97 10.03 15.05
CA PHE A 499 -15.30 8.79 14.36
C PHE A 499 -14.23 8.44 13.34
N VAL A 500 -14.11 7.17 12.98
CA VAL A 500 -13.13 6.68 11.99
C VAL A 500 -13.82 6.61 10.64
N TYR A 501 -13.26 7.33 9.65
CA TYR A 501 -13.74 7.32 8.27
C TYR A 501 -12.72 6.65 7.36
N ARG A 502 -13.19 6.04 6.29
CA ARG A 502 -12.37 5.66 5.15
C ARG A 502 -12.51 6.75 4.10
N ILE A 503 -11.48 7.56 3.95
CA ILE A 503 -11.49 8.72 3.07
C ILE A 503 -10.71 8.46 1.79
N HIS A 504 -11.16 9.09 0.70
CA HIS A 504 -10.48 9.05 -0.58
C HIS A 504 -10.60 10.41 -1.25
N ASP A 505 -9.47 11.09 -1.40
CA ASP A 505 -9.42 12.44 -1.98
C ASP A 505 -9.61 12.42 -3.50
N GLN A 506 -9.83 13.60 -4.07
CA GLN A 506 -9.92 13.78 -5.51
C GLN A 506 -8.59 13.42 -6.18
N PRO A 507 -8.62 13.02 -7.46
CA PRO A 507 -7.41 12.79 -8.22
C PRO A 507 -6.47 13.99 -8.22
N ASP A 508 -5.18 13.72 -8.23
CA ASP A 508 -4.15 14.75 -8.33
C ASP A 508 -4.29 15.54 -9.66
N PRO A 509 -4.51 16.87 -9.62
CA PRO A 509 -4.74 17.67 -10.83
C PRO A 509 -3.60 17.59 -11.85
N GLN A 510 -2.34 17.50 -11.39
CA GLN A 510 -1.17 17.41 -12.27
C GLN A 510 -1.10 16.03 -12.94
N LYS A 511 -1.45 14.98 -12.22
CA LYS A 511 -1.50 13.63 -12.79
C LYS A 511 -2.68 13.45 -13.74
N LEU A 512 -3.83 14.10 -13.47
CA LEU A 512 -4.94 14.16 -14.43
C LEU A 512 -4.55 14.88 -15.71
N GLU A 513 -3.77 15.95 -15.61
CA GLU A 513 -3.28 16.67 -16.79
C GLU A 513 -2.28 15.78 -17.58
N ASN A 514 -1.45 15.02 -16.88
CA ASN A 514 -0.58 14.01 -17.52
C ASN A 514 -1.42 12.94 -18.25
N LEU A 515 -2.49 12.43 -17.61
CA LEU A 515 -3.42 11.51 -18.27
C LEU A 515 -4.00 12.13 -19.54
N ARG A 516 -4.47 13.38 -19.47
CA ARG A 516 -5.01 14.11 -20.64
C ARG A 516 -3.99 14.19 -21.78
N MET A 517 -2.72 14.49 -21.47
CA MET A 517 -1.65 14.55 -22.47
C MET A 517 -1.38 13.19 -23.11
N VAL A 518 -1.40 12.12 -22.31
CA VAL A 518 -1.16 10.74 -22.79
C VAL A 518 -2.27 10.27 -23.73
N VAL A 519 -3.54 10.58 -23.44
CA VAL A 519 -4.68 10.04 -24.21
C VAL A 519 -5.07 10.92 -25.42
N ALA A 520 -4.70 12.19 -25.40
CA ALA A 520 -5.07 13.15 -26.46
C ALA A 520 -4.56 12.77 -27.87
N PRO A 521 -3.31 12.24 -28.06
CA PRO A 521 -2.82 11.81 -29.38
C PRO A 521 -3.67 10.69 -30.00
N PHE A 522 -4.37 9.92 -29.18
CA PHE A 522 -5.24 8.81 -29.60
C PHE A 522 -6.70 9.23 -29.82
N GLY A 523 -7.01 10.54 -29.69
CA GLY A 523 -8.34 11.09 -29.89
C GLY A 523 -9.26 11.05 -28.65
N TYR A 524 -8.78 10.53 -27.53
CA TYR A 524 -9.57 10.50 -26.28
C TYR A 524 -9.55 11.84 -25.56
N LYS A 525 -10.61 12.10 -24.80
CA LYS A 525 -10.77 13.35 -24.05
C LYS A 525 -11.03 13.05 -22.57
N VAL A 526 -10.39 13.78 -21.68
CA VAL A 526 -10.64 13.74 -20.25
C VAL A 526 -10.68 15.16 -19.67
N LYS A 527 -11.60 15.40 -18.75
CA LYS A 527 -11.69 16.67 -18.02
C LYS A 527 -10.73 16.65 -16.83
N THR A 528 -9.92 17.68 -16.73
CA THR A 528 -8.94 17.86 -15.63
C THR A 528 -9.38 18.91 -14.61
N GLY A 529 -10.55 19.56 -14.84
CA GLY A 529 -11.11 20.57 -13.95
C GLY A 529 -12.63 20.55 -13.96
N GLY A 530 -13.24 21.24 -13.00
CA GLY A 530 -14.68 21.31 -12.82
C GLY A 530 -15.16 20.66 -11.52
N THR A 531 -16.44 20.28 -11.47
CA THR A 531 -17.00 19.61 -10.31
C THR A 531 -16.50 18.16 -10.21
N ARG A 532 -16.46 17.63 -8.97
CA ARG A 532 -16.13 16.21 -8.68
C ARG A 532 -16.84 15.24 -9.63
N ASN A 533 -18.16 15.41 -9.79
CA ASN A 533 -18.99 14.56 -10.65
C ASN A 533 -18.64 14.71 -12.15
N ALA A 534 -18.25 15.90 -12.60
CA ALA A 534 -17.86 16.12 -13.99
C ALA A 534 -16.55 15.40 -14.34
N ILE A 535 -15.59 15.38 -13.43
CA ILE A 535 -14.32 14.68 -13.59
C ILE A 535 -14.57 13.16 -13.58
N SER A 536 -15.32 12.64 -12.60
CA SER A 536 -15.63 11.20 -12.50
C SER A 536 -16.38 10.67 -13.71
N LYS A 537 -17.38 11.40 -14.20
CA LYS A 537 -18.11 11.02 -15.43
C LYS A 537 -17.21 11.02 -16.65
N SER A 538 -16.28 11.98 -16.74
CA SER A 538 -15.33 12.05 -17.85
C SER A 538 -14.32 10.88 -17.80
N LEU A 539 -13.88 10.48 -16.59
CA LEU A 539 -13.03 9.30 -16.41
C LEU A 539 -13.78 8.01 -16.78
N ASN A 540 -15.03 7.84 -16.31
CA ASN A 540 -15.84 6.68 -16.65
C ASN A 540 -16.10 6.57 -18.15
N GLN A 541 -16.36 7.72 -18.83
CA GLN A 541 -16.51 7.75 -20.27
C GLN A 541 -15.21 7.34 -20.99
N LEU A 542 -14.06 7.87 -20.55
CA LEU A 542 -12.75 7.49 -21.08
C LEU A 542 -12.49 5.99 -20.96
N MET A 543 -12.81 5.39 -19.80
CA MET A 543 -12.67 3.94 -19.57
C MET A 543 -13.59 3.13 -20.48
N SER A 544 -14.84 3.57 -20.61
CA SER A 544 -15.82 2.92 -21.51
C SER A 544 -15.40 2.99 -22.98
N ASP A 545 -14.91 4.15 -23.44
CA ASP A 545 -14.46 4.35 -24.82
C ASP A 545 -13.19 3.53 -25.13
N ALA A 546 -12.36 3.26 -24.13
CA ALA A 546 -11.14 2.49 -24.26
C ALA A 546 -11.37 0.96 -24.17
N GLN A 547 -12.52 0.52 -23.67
CA GLN A 547 -12.82 -0.89 -23.44
C GLN A 547 -12.69 -1.73 -24.70
N GLY A 548 -11.95 -2.86 -24.63
CA GLY A 548 -11.69 -3.75 -25.76
C GLY A 548 -10.69 -3.21 -26.80
N THR A 549 -10.14 -2.01 -26.59
CA THR A 549 -9.07 -1.48 -27.45
C THR A 549 -7.69 -1.86 -26.92
N ARG A 550 -6.67 -1.83 -27.79
CA ARG A 550 -5.26 -2.04 -27.38
C ARG A 550 -4.75 -1.03 -26.34
N LEU A 551 -5.45 0.12 -26.19
CA LEU A 551 -5.07 1.17 -25.26
C LEU A 551 -5.75 1.05 -23.90
N GLN A 552 -6.65 0.09 -23.70
CA GLN A 552 -7.42 -0.08 -22.46
C GLN A 552 -6.49 -0.13 -21.24
N LYS A 553 -5.53 -1.06 -21.22
CA LYS A 553 -4.60 -1.23 -20.10
C LYS A 553 -3.74 0.01 -19.83
N LEU A 554 -3.28 0.68 -20.89
CA LEU A 554 -2.57 1.95 -20.77
C LEU A 554 -3.42 2.98 -20.03
N ILE A 555 -4.63 3.21 -20.54
CA ILE A 555 -5.54 4.22 -20.02
C ILE A 555 -5.92 3.90 -18.57
N GLU A 556 -6.25 2.66 -18.26
CA GLU A 556 -6.55 2.20 -16.90
C GLU A 556 -5.36 2.43 -15.96
N THR A 557 -4.15 2.07 -16.39
CA THR A 557 -2.94 2.23 -15.57
C THR A 557 -2.64 3.69 -15.27
N VAL A 558 -2.70 4.58 -16.28
CA VAL A 558 -2.40 6.01 -16.09
C VAL A 558 -3.51 6.70 -15.31
N ALA A 559 -4.77 6.34 -15.55
CA ALA A 559 -5.90 6.85 -14.78
C ALA A 559 -5.83 6.43 -13.31
N LEU A 560 -5.49 5.17 -13.03
CA LEU A 560 -5.29 4.68 -11.67
C LEU A 560 -4.15 5.41 -10.94
N ARG A 561 -3.04 5.69 -11.65
CA ARG A 561 -1.92 6.47 -11.10
C ARG A 561 -2.28 7.92 -10.79
N ALA A 562 -3.31 8.46 -11.43
CA ALA A 562 -3.83 9.80 -11.15
C ALA A 562 -4.71 9.84 -9.89
N MET A 563 -5.27 8.70 -9.48
CA MET A 563 -6.09 8.60 -8.27
C MET A 563 -5.22 8.70 -7.01
N MET A 564 -5.78 9.32 -5.98
CA MET A 564 -5.19 9.30 -4.64
C MET A 564 -5.41 7.93 -4.00
N LYS A 565 -4.64 7.61 -2.94
CA LYS A 565 -4.89 6.40 -2.14
C LYS A 565 -5.94 6.69 -1.09
N ALA A 566 -6.86 5.74 -0.88
CA ALA A 566 -7.76 5.80 0.26
C ALA A 566 -6.97 5.55 1.56
N LYS A 567 -7.38 6.20 2.66
CA LYS A 567 -6.77 6.07 3.98
C LYS A 567 -7.82 6.18 5.08
N TYR A 568 -7.47 5.78 6.29
CA TYR A 568 -8.29 6.03 7.46
C TYR A 568 -7.97 7.40 8.06
N SER A 569 -8.96 8.10 8.58
CA SER A 569 -8.79 9.37 9.27
C SER A 569 -10.03 9.69 10.10
N THR A 570 -9.87 10.47 11.15
CA THR A 570 -10.99 11.05 11.90
C THR A 570 -11.57 12.29 11.21
N HIS A 571 -10.90 12.80 10.17
CA HIS A 571 -11.31 13.96 9.39
C HIS A 571 -12.02 13.52 8.11
N ASN A 572 -13.35 13.65 8.08
CA ASN A 572 -14.12 13.25 6.90
C ASN A 572 -13.97 14.24 5.75
N ILE A 573 -13.52 13.77 4.60
CA ILE A 573 -13.51 14.49 3.32
C ILE A 573 -14.37 13.78 2.26
N GLY A 574 -15.07 12.70 2.65
CA GLY A 574 -15.79 11.79 1.75
C GLY A 574 -14.87 10.78 1.04
N HIS A 575 -15.47 9.95 0.21
CA HIS A 575 -14.78 8.93 -0.58
C HIS A 575 -15.01 9.16 -2.07
N TYR A 576 -14.01 9.76 -2.76
CA TYR A 576 -14.14 10.14 -4.17
C TYR A 576 -14.49 8.95 -5.08
N GLY A 577 -13.76 7.86 -5.00
CA GLY A 577 -13.97 6.70 -5.88
C GLY A 577 -15.36 6.07 -5.77
N LEU A 578 -15.99 6.12 -4.59
CA LEU A 578 -17.34 5.59 -4.34
C LEU A 578 -18.47 6.64 -4.51
N ALA A 579 -18.11 7.89 -4.67
CA ALA A 579 -19.06 9.02 -4.70
C ALA A 579 -19.89 9.14 -3.40
N PHE A 580 -19.30 8.83 -2.25
CA PHE A 580 -19.94 8.95 -0.94
C PHE A 580 -19.42 10.18 -0.18
N ASP A 581 -20.31 10.91 0.48
CA ASP A 581 -19.95 12.02 1.36
C ASP A 581 -19.49 11.54 2.74
N TYR A 582 -19.95 10.38 3.16
CA TYR A 582 -19.57 9.70 4.40
C TYR A 582 -19.31 8.23 4.06
N TYR A 583 -18.18 7.72 4.52
CA TYR A 583 -17.85 6.31 4.36
C TYR A 583 -16.91 5.84 5.47
N THR A 584 -17.15 4.66 5.97
CA THR A 584 -16.30 3.98 6.95
C THR A 584 -16.13 2.51 6.59
N HIS A 585 -15.29 1.82 7.30
CA HIS A 585 -15.23 0.37 7.31
C HIS A 585 -15.83 -0.15 8.63
N PHE A 586 -16.85 -0.97 8.54
CA PHE A 586 -17.58 -1.58 9.65
C PHE A 586 -17.71 -3.10 9.49
N THR A 587 -17.56 -3.59 8.25
CA THR A 587 -18.03 -4.91 7.83
C THR A 587 -16.98 -6.02 7.93
N SER A 588 -15.76 -5.75 8.41
CA SER A 588 -14.72 -6.79 8.49
C SER A 588 -13.80 -6.66 9.72
N PRO A 589 -14.32 -6.74 10.95
CA PRO A 589 -13.56 -6.56 12.19
C PRO A 589 -12.63 -7.72 12.53
N ILE A 590 -12.79 -8.91 11.93
CA ILE A 590 -11.87 -10.03 12.11
C ILE A 590 -10.49 -9.73 11.49
N ARG A 591 -10.50 -9.00 10.37
CA ARG A 591 -9.30 -8.77 9.57
C ARG A 591 -8.86 -7.32 9.45
N ARG A 592 -9.60 -6.35 10.01
CA ARG A 592 -9.24 -4.93 10.00
C ARG A 592 -9.48 -4.28 11.36
N PHE A 593 -8.45 -3.71 11.96
CA PHE A 593 -8.56 -3.01 13.24
C PHE A 593 -9.45 -1.75 13.20
N PRO A 594 -9.47 -0.94 12.13
CA PRO A 594 -10.40 0.19 12.01
C PRO A 594 -11.86 -0.19 12.18
N ASP A 595 -12.30 -1.35 11.73
CA ASP A 595 -13.66 -1.85 11.91
C ASP A 595 -13.95 -2.12 13.40
N MET A 596 -13.00 -2.67 14.15
CA MET A 596 -13.11 -2.81 15.61
C MET A 596 -13.22 -1.46 16.30
N MET A 597 -12.46 -0.45 15.87
CA MET A 597 -12.58 0.92 16.38
C MET A 597 -13.97 1.48 16.13
N VAL A 598 -14.52 1.28 14.94
CA VAL A 598 -15.87 1.72 14.57
C VAL A 598 -16.92 1.04 15.43
N HIS A 599 -16.85 -0.27 15.63
CA HIS A 599 -17.78 -1.01 16.51
C HIS A 599 -17.77 -0.45 17.93
N ARG A 600 -16.61 -0.21 18.51
CA ARG A 600 -16.45 0.36 19.86
C ARG A 600 -17.02 1.78 19.96
N LEU A 601 -16.72 2.64 18.99
CA LEU A 601 -17.23 4.01 18.96
C LEU A 601 -18.75 4.04 18.82
N LEU A 602 -19.33 3.21 17.95
CA LEU A 602 -20.78 3.07 17.79
C LEU A 602 -21.45 2.66 19.10
N THR A 603 -20.98 1.58 19.72
CA THR A 603 -21.51 1.09 21.01
C THR A 603 -21.43 2.16 22.09
N LYS A 604 -20.27 2.83 22.22
CA LYS A 604 -20.07 3.94 23.16
C LYS A 604 -21.07 5.06 22.94
N TYR A 605 -21.32 5.43 21.69
CA TYR A 605 -22.19 6.57 21.37
C TYR A 605 -23.68 6.24 21.46
N GLN A 606 -24.08 5.01 21.14
CA GLN A 606 -25.46 4.53 21.39
C GLN A 606 -25.79 4.51 22.86
N GLN A 607 -24.84 4.20 23.73
CA GLN A 607 -24.99 4.25 25.20
C GLN A 607 -24.88 5.68 25.77
N GLY A 608 -24.85 6.71 24.92
CA GLY A 608 -24.80 8.11 25.37
C GLY A 608 -23.41 8.61 25.78
N GLY A 609 -22.35 7.84 25.50
CA GLY A 609 -20.97 8.19 25.83
C GLY A 609 -20.49 9.50 25.19
N ARG A 610 -19.50 10.16 25.83
CA ARG A 610 -18.86 11.37 25.33
C ARG A 610 -17.98 11.05 24.12
N SER A 611 -17.69 12.07 23.30
CA SER A 611 -16.73 11.96 22.18
C SER A 611 -15.40 11.39 22.67
N ALA A 612 -14.83 10.48 21.89
CA ALA A 612 -13.51 9.92 22.15
C ALA A 612 -12.41 10.96 21.86
N ASN A 613 -11.18 10.68 22.31
CA ASN A 613 -10.01 11.52 22.03
C ASN A 613 -9.67 11.40 20.52
N GLN A 614 -9.77 12.53 19.82
CA GLN A 614 -9.56 12.57 18.37
C GLN A 614 -8.11 12.28 17.97
N ASP A 615 -7.15 12.86 18.68
CA ASP A 615 -5.73 12.70 18.36
C ASP A 615 -5.30 11.23 18.49
N HIS A 616 -5.73 10.57 19.56
CA HIS A 616 -5.47 9.13 19.74
C HIS A 616 -6.05 8.26 18.60
N TYR A 617 -7.30 8.53 18.18
CA TYR A 617 -7.90 7.78 17.08
C TYR A 617 -7.28 8.15 15.72
N GLU A 618 -6.78 9.39 15.55
CA GLU A 618 -6.05 9.76 14.33
C GLU A 618 -4.72 9.01 14.23
N GLU A 619 -3.95 8.90 15.33
CA GLU A 619 -2.74 8.07 15.38
C GLU A 619 -3.01 6.61 15.00
N LEU A 620 -4.12 6.03 15.51
CA LEU A 620 -4.53 4.67 15.13
C LEU A 620 -4.93 4.55 13.66
N CYS A 621 -5.56 5.59 13.09
CA CYS A 621 -5.92 5.64 11.68
C CYS A 621 -4.68 5.71 10.78
N GLU A 622 -3.70 6.55 11.15
CA GLU A 622 -2.43 6.65 10.45
C GLU A 622 -1.68 5.32 10.46
N HIS A 623 -1.50 4.73 11.64
CA HIS A 623 -0.88 3.41 11.77
C HIS A 623 -1.60 2.33 10.94
N SER A 624 -2.95 2.28 10.99
CA SER A 624 -3.72 1.30 10.21
C SER A 624 -3.56 1.51 8.70
N SER A 625 -3.47 2.76 8.25
CA SER A 625 -3.24 3.07 6.82
C SER A 625 -1.84 2.69 6.36
N GLU A 626 -0.83 2.88 7.20
CA GLU A 626 0.54 2.46 6.94
C GLU A 626 0.66 0.94 6.87
N MET A 627 0.08 0.22 7.84
CA MET A 627 0.12 -1.24 7.89
C MET A 627 -0.64 -1.87 6.72
N GLU A 628 -1.76 -1.29 6.28
CA GLU A 628 -2.46 -1.70 5.06
C GLU A 628 -1.54 -1.59 3.83
N GLN A 629 -0.78 -0.49 3.71
CA GLN A 629 0.15 -0.30 2.60
C GLN A 629 1.32 -1.29 2.65
N VAL A 630 1.82 -1.57 3.85
CA VAL A 630 2.89 -2.56 4.07
C VAL A 630 2.40 -3.96 3.69
N ALA A 631 1.19 -4.33 4.13
CA ALA A 631 0.56 -5.61 3.79
C ALA A 631 0.36 -5.78 2.28
N GLN A 632 -0.15 -4.76 1.58
CA GLN A 632 -0.29 -4.76 0.12
C GLN A 632 1.04 -4.91 -0.62
N ASN A 633 2.12 -4.32 -0.09
CA ASN A 633 3.44 -4.49 -0.70
C ASN A 633 3.96 -5.92 -0.53
N ALA A 634 3.76 -6.53 0.65
CA ALA A 634 4.13 -7.92 0.90
C ALA A 634 3.32 -8.90 0.00
N GLU A 635 2.02 -8.66 -0.17
CA GLU A 635 1.17 -9.39 -1.10
C GLU A 635 1.71 -9.32 -2.53
N ARG A 636 2.00 -8.11 -3.04
CA ARG A 636 2.57 -7.92 -4.38
C ARG A 636 3.89 -8.65 -4.57
N ASP A 637 4.74 -8.64 -3.56
CA ASP A 637 6.02 -9.33 -3.62
C ASP A 637 5.86 -10.85 -3.58
N SER A 638 4.84 -11.38 -2.88
CA SER A 638 4.50 -12.81 -2.92
C SER A 638 3.97 -13.22 -4.30
N ILE A 639 3.13 -12.37 -4.93
CA ILE A 639 2.66 -12.57 -6.31
C ILE A 639 3.85 -12.58 -7.28
N LYS A 640 4.76 -11.61 -7.17
CA LYS A 640 5.97 -11.55 -8.01
C LYS A 640 6.86 -12.79 -7.83
N TYR A 641 7.03 -13.23 -6.59
CA TYR A 641 7.79 -14.44 -6.31
C TYR A 641 7.17 -15.64 -7.05
N LYS A 642 5.86 -15.83 -6.92
CA LYS A 642 5.13 -16.92 -7.59
C LYS A 642 5.11 -16.80 -9.11
N MET A 643 5.04 -15.58 -9.65
CA MET A 643 5.16 -15.35 -11.11
C MET A 643 6.52 -15.81 -11.63
N VAL A 644 7.61 -15.44 -10.95
CA VAL A 644 8.96 -15.83 -11.37
C VAL A 644 9.19 -17.32 -11.21
N GLU A 645 8.67 -17.93 -10.13
CA GLU A 645 8.70 -19.37 -9.91
C GLU A 645 7.93 -20.11 -11.00
N PHE A 646 6.73 -19.65 -11.36
CA PHE A 646 5.90 -20.20 -12.44
C PHE A 646 6.57 -20.12 -13.81
N MET A 647 7.37 -19.08 -14.04
CA MET A 647 8.08 -18.87 -15.31
C MET A 647 9.48 -19.52 -15.35
N ALA A 648 9.98 -20.06 -14.22
CA ALA A 648 11.32 -20.64 -14.17
C ALA A 648 11.50 -21.83 -15.12
N ASP A 649 10.49 -22.69 -15.22
CA ASP A 649 10.49 -23.86 -16.13
C ASP A 649 10.20 -23.47 -17.60
N LYS A 650 9.95 -22.19 -17.89
CA LYS A 650 9.55 -21.67 -19.20
C LYS A 650 10.65 -20.82 -19.85
N VAL A 651 11.86 -20.84 -19.30
CA VAL A 651 13.03 -20.16 -19.90
C VAL A 651 13.30 -20.71 -21.30
N GLY A 652 13.46 -19.82 -22.27
CA GLY A 652 13.64 -20.14 -23.68
C GLY A 652 12.34 -20.21 -24.48
N MET A 653 11.16 -20.19 -23.87
CA MET A 653 9.87 -20.14 -24.55
C MET A 653 9.56 -18.74 -25.05
N GLU A 654 8.80 -18.65 -26.13
CA GLU A 654 8.35 -17.40 -26.75
C GLU A 654 6.87 -17.16 -26.48
N TYR A 655 6.51 -15.89 -26.29
CA TYR A 655 5.16 -15.46 -26.02
C TYR A 655 4.80 -14.16 -26.75
N ASP A 656 3.53 -14.04 -27.07
CA ASP A 656 2.95 -12.76 -27.44
C ASP A 656 2.73 -11.93 -26.17
N ALA A 657 3.10 -10.65 -26.23
CA ALA A 657 3.11 -9.75 -25.09
C ALA A 657 2.80 -8.32 -25.55
N HIS A 658 2.59 -7.44 -24.60
CA HIS A 658 2.48 -6.00 -24.85
C HIS A 658 3.38 -5.22 -23.90
N ILE A 659 3.77 -4.02 -24.32
CA ILE A 659 4.60 -3.14 -23.49
C ILE A 659 3.75 -2.55 -22.37
N SER A 660 4.02 -2.96 -21.13
CA SER A 660 3.33 -2.54 -19.90
C SER A 660 3.99 -1.34 -19.21
N GLY A 661 5.26 -1.06 -19.55
CA GLY A 661 6.02 0.05 -18.98
C GLY A 661 7.21 0.48 -19.82
N VAL A 662 7.53 1.77 -19.83
CA VAL A 662 8.70 2.31 -20.52
C VAL A 662 9.53 3.13 -19.54
N GLN A 663 10.82 2.83 -19.45
CA GLN A 663 11.78 3.47 -18.54
C GLN A 663 13.08 3.82 -19.28
N SER A 664 13.90 4.67 -18.67
CA SER A 664 15.20 5.06 -19.25
C SER A 664 16.21 3.92 -19.37
N TYR A 665 15.96 2.76 -18.75
CA TYR A 665 16.83 1.60 -18.76
C TYR A 665 16.26 0.39 -19.52
N GLY A 666 15.04 0.49 -20.07
CA GLY A 666 14.41 -0.57 -20.85
C GLY A 666 12.88 -0.49 -20.86
N ILE A 667 12.26 -1.54 -21.38
CA ILE A 667 10.80 -1.69 -21.44
C ILE A 667 10.36 -2.89 -20.61
N TYR A 668 9.25 -2.71 -19.88
CA TYR A 668 8.54 -3.82 -19.26
C TYR A 668 7.53 -4.38 -20.26
N CYS A 669 7.48 -5.69 -20.37
CA CYS A 669 6.54 -6.39 -21.23
C CYS A 669 5.71 -7.35 -20.37
N GLU A 670 4.41 -7.38 -20.61
CA GLU A 670 3.47 -8.28 -19.97
C GLU A 670 2.98 -9.30 -20.98
N ILE A 671 3.12 -10.59 -20.67
CA ILE A 671 2.69 -11.70 -21.51
C ILE A 671 1.15 -11.72 -21.57
N ASP A 672 0.56 -11.82 -22.77
CA ASP A 672 -0.89 -11.77 -22.95
C ASP A 672 -1.63 -12.97 -22.36
N GLU A 673 -1.00 -14.15 -22.33
CA GLU A 673 -1.59 -15.40 -21.85
C GLU A 673 -1.70 -15.48 -20.33
N ASN A 674 -0.67 -15.00 -19.61
CA ASN A 674 -0.53 -15.25 -18.18
C ASN A 674 -0.20 -13.98 -17.36
N HIS A 675 -0.12 -12.83 -18.03
CA HIS A 675 0.18 -11.51 -17.47
C HIS A 675 1.46 -11.43 -16.62
N CYS A 676 2.38 -12.37 -16.82
CA CYS A 676 3.70 -12.29 -16.21
C CYS A 676 4.49 -11.14 -16.84
N GLU A 677 4.96 -10.22 -15.99
CA GLU A 677 5.69 -9.04 -16.42
C GLU A 677 7.20 -9.27 -16.28
N GLY A 678 7.96 -8.91 -17.32
CA GLY A 678 9.40 -8.97 -17.32
C GLY A 678 10.03 -7.76 -18.01
N LEU A 679 11.34 -7.58 -17.80
CA LEU A 679 12.12 -6.46 -18.34
C LEU A 679 12.91 -6.88 -19.57
N ILE A 680 12.81 -6.10 -20.66
CA ILE A 680 13.80 -6.09 -21.74
C ILE A 680 14.71 -4.89 -21.50
N GLY A 681 15.97 -5.16 -21.19
CA GLY A 681 16.95 -4.11 -20.95
C GLY A 681 17.22 -3.27 -22.20
N MET A 682 17.63 -2.01 -22.02
CA MET A 682 17.98 -1.12 -23.13
C MET A 682 19.04 -1.73 -24.07
N HIS A 683 19.93 -2.58 -23.53
CA HIS A 683 20.99 -3.24 -24.30
C HIS A 683 20.50 -4.43 -25.11
N ASP A 684 19.34 -4.98 -24.75
CA ASP A 684 18.72 -6.12 -25.38
C ASP A 684 17.68 -5.71 -26.45
N LEU A 685 17.51 -4.39 -26.65
CA LEU A 685 16.73 -3.82 -27.74
C LEU A 685 17.59 -3.68 -28.98
N ASP A 686 17.29 -4.48 -30.00
CA ASP A 686 18.09 -4.56 -31.22
C ASP A 686 18.01 -3.31 -32.11
N GLY A 687 19.05 -3.09 -32.85
CA GLY A 687 19.07 -2.28 -34.07
C GLY A 687 19.40 -0.81 -33.93
N ASP A 688 19.33 -0.19 -32.73
CA ASP A 688 19.56 1.25 -32.54
C ASP A 688 19.97 1.64 -31.12
N TYR A 689 20.38 2.88 -30.93
CA TYR A 689 20.48 3.54 -29.62
C TYR A 689 19.17 4.24 -29.31
N TYR A 690 18.52 3.86 -28.22
CA TYR A 690 17.23 4.39 -27.83
C TYR A 690 17.34 5.52 -26.80
N GLU A 691 16.54 6.54 -26.97
CA GLU A 691 16.38 7.65 -26.01
C GLU A 691 14.98 7.60 -25.39
N PHE A 692 14.92 7.83 -24.08
CA PHE A 692 13.65 7.84 -23.35
C PHE A 692 12.97 9.21 -23.48
N ASP A 693 11.80 9.19 -24.06
CA ASP A 693 10.86 10.33 -24.10
C ASP A 693 9.85 10.19 -22.97
N GLU A 694 10.13 10.85 -21.86
CA GLU A 694 9.31 10.80 -20.64
C GLU A 694 7.91 11.37 -20.88
N ARG A 695 7.74 12.33 -21.81
CA ARG A 695 6.45 12.97 -22.07
C ARG A 695 5.45 12.05 -22.77
N ASN A 696 5.95 11.21 -23.67
CA ASN A 696 5.14 10.32 -24.49
C ASN A 696 5.22 8.85 -24.02
N PHE A 697 5.93 8.55 -22.93
CA PHE A 697 6.17 7.18 -22.42
C PHE A 697 6.65 6.22 -23.49
N GLN A 698 7.71 6.63 -24.25
CA GLN A 698 8.26 5.88 -25.37
C GLN A 698 9.78 5.88 -25.37
N LEU A 699 10.37 4.83 -25.95
CA LEU A 699 11.77 4.82 -26.39
C LEU A 699 11.82 5.12 -27.87
N VAL A 700 12.68 6.04 -28.29
CA VAL A 700 12.83 6.44 -29.69
C VAL A 700 14.26 6.14 -30.14
N GLY A 701 14.41 5.35 -31.19
CA GLY A 701 15.70 5.05 -31.83
C GLY A 701 16.30 6.30 -32.50
N ARG A 702 17.57 6.56 -32.25
CA ARG A 702 18.26 7.75 -32.79
C ARG A 702 18.39 7.72 -34.31
N ARG A 703 18.66 6.54 -34.89
CA ARG A 703 18.95 6.35 -36.31
C ARG A 703 17.72 5.91 -37.10
N THR A 704 17.00 4.92 -36.56
CA THR A 704 15.85 4.29 -37.22
C THR A 704 14.54 5.03 -37.00
N HIS A 705 14.47 5.86 -35.96
CA HIS A 705 13.24 6.47 -35.45
C HIS A 705 12.19 5.43 -35.05
N HIS A 706 12.57 4.17 -34.89
CA HIS A 706 11.70 3.14 -34.38
C HIS A 706 11.27 3.48 -32.96
N LYS A 707 10.01 3.20 -32.62
CA LYS A 707 9.45 3.57 -31.34
C LYS A 707 8.94 2.31 -30.62
N TYR A 708 9.23 2.24 -29.34
CA TYR A 708 8.59 1.33 -28.42
C TYR A 708 7.70 2.16 -27.50
N GLN A 709 6.39 2.00 -27.62
CA GLN A 709 5.39 2.76 -26.86
C GLN A 709 4.62 1.85 -25.94
N LEU A 710 4.11 2.42 -24.88
CA LEU A 710 3.23 1.71 -23.95
C LEU A 710 1.99 1.18 -24.71
N GLY A 711 1.65 -0.12 -24.51
CA GLY A 711 0.54 -0.79 -25.19
C GLY A 711 0.87 -1.40 -26.56
N ASP A 712 2.09 -1.21 -27.09
CA ASP A 712 2.49 -1.87 -28.34
C ASP A 712 2.59 -3.39 -28.15
N ALA A 713 2.08 -4.14 -29.13
CA ALA A 713 2.25 -5.59 -29.18
C ALA A 713 3.70 -5.94 -29.54
N ILE A 714 4.25 -6.92 -28.85
CA ILE A 714 5.63 -7.36 -29.00
C ILE A 714 5.73 -8.87 -28.79
N ARG A 715 6.61 -9.53 -29.55
CA ARG A 715 6.91 -10.94 -29.32
C ARG A 715 8.19 -11.05 -28.52
N ILE A 716 8.14 -11.77 -27.42
CA ILE A 716 9.24 -11.89 -26.46
C ILE A 716 9.65 -13.34 -26.27
N LYS A 717 10.89 -13.53 -25.83
CA LYS A 717 11.41 -14.80 -25.36
C LYS A 717 11.86 -14.65 -23.91
N VAL A 718 11.52 -15.61 -23.07
CA VAL A 718 11.96 -15.63 -21.66
C VAL A 718 13.46 -15.93 -21.61
N ALA A 719 14.27 -14.95 -21.27
CA ALA A 719 15.72 -15.07 -21.22
C ALA A 719 16.20 -15.64 -19.88
N ARG A 720 15.63 -15.16 -18.79
CA ARG A 720 16.01 -15.57 -17.42
C ARG A 720 14.87 -15.37 -16.43
N ALA A 721 14.74 -16.30 -15.50
CA ALA A 721 13.92 -16.18 -14.30
C ALA A 721 14.84 -16.17 -13.07
N ASN A 722 14.90 -15.06 -12.35
CA ASN A 722 15.70 -14.92 -11.13
C ASN A 722 14.78 -14.87 -9.91
N ILE A 723 14.58 -16.03 -9.27
CA ILE A 723 13.68 -16.19 -8.13
C ILE A 723 14.15 -15.34 -6.94
N GLU A 724 15.46 -15.26 -6.68
CA GLU A 724 16.02 -14.48 -5.55
C GLU A 724 15.75 -12.98 -5.68
N LYS A 725 15.88 -12.45 -6.89
CA LYS A 725 15.60 -11.03 -7.19
C LYS A 725 14.15 -10.76 -7.54
N ARG A 726 13.33 -11.82 -7.66
CA ARG A 726 11.92 -11.73 -8.09
C ARG A 726 11.79 -10.99 -9.43
N GLN A 727 12.66 -11.35 -10.40
CA GLN A 727 12.78 -10.68 -11.69
C GLN A 727 12.73 -11.66 -12.84
N LEU A 728 11.99 -11.26 -13.88
CA LEU A 728 11.99 -11.90 -15.19
C LEU A 728 12.71 -10.99 -16.19
N ASP A 729 13.68 -11.53 -16.89
CA ASP A 729 14.32 -10.84 -17.99
C ASP A 729 13.84 -11.48 -19.30
N PHE A 730 13.41 -10.62 -20.20
CA PHE A 730 12.97 -10.99 -21.55
C PHE A 730 13.95 -10.45 -22.59
N ILE A 731 13.92 -11.02 -23.76
CA ILE A 731 14.56 -10.51 -24.97
C ILE A 731 13.53 -10.50 -26.10
N LEU A 732 13.81 -9.75 -27.16
CA LEU A 732 13.02 -9.83 -28.38
C LEU A 732 13.10 -11.24 -28.95
N ALA A 733 11.97 -11.85 -29.35
CA ALA A 733 11.98 -13.08 -30.10
C ALA A 733 12.49 -12.77 -31.52
N ASP A 734 13.34 -13.63 -32.06
CA ASP A 734 13.81 -13.50 -33.43
C ASP A 734 12.63 -13.47 -34.40
N ARG A 735 12.64 -12.53 -35.34
CA ARG A 735 11.62 -12.42 -36.40
C ARG A 735 11.75 -13.51 -37.42
#